data_c98cca693aaf09d84a9cc1edb821586d
#
_entry.id   c98cca693aaf09d84a9cc1edb821586d
#
_cell.length_a   1.000
_cell.length_b   1.000
_cell.length_c   1.000
_cell.angle_alpha   90.00
_cell.angle_beta   90.00
_cell.angle_gamma   90.00
#
_symmetry.space_group_name_H-M   'P 1'
#
loop_
_entity.id
_entity.type
_entity.pdbx_description
1 polymer ?
#
loop_
_entity_poly.entity_id
_entity_poly.type
_entity_poly.pdbx_seq_one_letter_code
_entity_poly.pdbx_strand_id
1 'polypeptide(L)'
;VFKSIVLPVVAAIGVISSANADEGQWQPHQLPQLKAELKRIGITIPAEKLADLSRHPMSAMVSLGGCSASFVSPDGLVVTNHHCGYGAIQRNSTPEHNYIVNGFLARTRAEELAGGPNTLVYVTEKVENVTDRVLKGLSPGLSGKERHEQVESRIKALIAECESDKAYRCSVPAFHRGGEYYRIKQLMIRDVRLVYAPADSVGNFGGDIDNYEFPRQAGDFSFLRAYVGKDGRPADPSPDNVPYKSKDFLVVSSEGLKNGDPILLAGYPGRTSRYKLPSEIRFARDVDYPAKVASITADLSVIAASTMGNPTYDVRYASVAKSLNNVLKKTQGLLDGFARKDVAAVKDVQDAEFRGWYKQHGKGGSLLSDLDTAIGADMATSQQEAGWAEATHSDLLKSARTLYRLALERQKPDAQREAGYQERDLSFIKARLNRLEQSFVPSVDQARWQAALNRYAKLDPKNHPQGLDALLPKIDAIPAMFKSTELGDTTRRLAWIGKDPEAFRNSHDPFIQLAVRLQDSGMALENHRKEVDGNLERVIPQYMDAVIAWKKSQGKPVYPDANSTLRVTYGTVAPYTPRDGIVKGPFSTVEGIVEKATDKEPFNAPANLLQAIREKRYGVFKDPVLGTVPVNFLSSADTTGGNSGSAVMNRRGELVGLNFDSTYESITKDWYFDPVITRAIHVDIRYMLWVMKEVDHADNLLKEMTIRYPKK
;
A
#
# COMPACT_ATOMS: atom_id res chain seq x y z
N VAL A 1 -30.38 48.00 -54.02
CA VAL A 1 -28.95 47.71 -53.82
C VAL A 1 -28.71 47.57 -52.33
N PHE A 2 -28.89 46.36 -51.77
CA PHE A 2 -28.51 46.03 -50.40
C PHE A 2 -27.22 45.23 -50.44
N LYS A 3 -26.14 45.79 -49.91
CA LYS A 3 -24.89 45.09 -49.67
C LYS A 3 -24.98 44.34 -48.32
N SER A 4 -25.05 43.04 -48.42
CA SER A 4 -24.91 42.17 -47.22
C SER A 4 -23.44 42.09 -46.81
N ILE A 5 -23.14 42.56 -45.60
CA ILE A 5 -21.85 42.37 -44.90
C ILE A 5 -21.90 41.01 -44.20
N VAL A 6 -21.15 40.05 -44.69
CA VAL A 6 -20.92 38.78 -44.02
C VAL A 6 -19.70 38.98 -43.11
N LEU A 7 -19.92 39.01 -41.79
CA LEU A 7 -18.83 38.88 -40.78
C LEU A 7 -18.46 37.40 -40.66
N PRO A 8 -17.19 37.04 -40.76
CA PRO A 8 -16.76 35.69 -40.41
C PRO A 8 -16.77 35.52 -38.91
N VAL A 9 -17.64 34.62 -38.40
CA VAL A 9 -17.56 34.11 -37.06
C VAL A 9 -16.33 33.17 -37.00
N VAL A 10 -15.22 33.64 -36.46
CA VAL A 10 -14.08 32.80 -36.12
C VAL A 10 -14.50 32.02 -34.85
N ALA A 11 -14.96 30.78 -35.05
CA ALA A 11 -15.11 29.84 -33.98
C ALA A 11 -13.70 29.52 -33.43
N ALA A 12 -13.39 30.07 -32.26
CA ALA A 12 -12.22 29.64 -31.49
C ALA A 12 -12.49 28.19 -31.02
N ILE A 13 -12.05 27.23 -31.80
CA ILE A 13 -11.93 25.85 -31.38
C ILE A 13 -10.84 25.88 -30.30
N GLY A 14 -11.27 25.96 -29.05
CA GLY A 14 -10.40 25.70 -27.89
C GLY A 14 -9.83 24.31 -28.09
N VAL A 15 -8.56 24.21 -28.44
CA VAL A 15 -7.79 22.97 -28.33
C VAL A 15 -7.82 22.60 -26.86
N ILE A 16 -8.70 21.66 -26.50
CA ILE A 16 -8.60 20.98 -25.21
C ILE A 16 -7.27 20.23 -25.30
N SER A 17 -6.20 20.85 -24.81
CA SER A 17 -4.96 20.14 -24.48
C SER A 17 -5.38 19.01 -23.55
N SER A 18 -5.50 17.80 -24.06
CA SER A 18 -5.56 16.62 -23.21
C SER A 18 -4.30 16.67 -22.35
N ALA A 19 -4.47 17.04 -21.08
CA ALA A 19 -3.39 16.95 -20.11
C ALA A 19 -3.02 15.46 -20.03
N ASN A 20 -1.99 15.08 -20.78
CA ASN A 20 -1.43 13.74 -20.69
C ASN A 20 -0.88 13.59 -19.28
N ALA A 21 -1.32 12.55 -18.58
CA ALA A 21 -0.77 12.19 -17.30
C ALA A 21 0.69 11.77 -17.48
N ASP A 22 1.53 12.19 -16.53
CA ASP A 22 2.96 11.91 -16.60
C ASP A 22 3.26 10.63 -15.81
N GLU A 23 3.60 9.56 -16.51
CA GLU A 23 3.97 8.28 -15.94
C GLU A 23 5.28 8.39 -15.18
N GLY A 24 5.34 7.83 -13.97
CA GLY A 24 6.58 7.62 -13.22
C GLY A 24 6.45 7.82 -11.70
N GLN A 25 6.99 6.84 -10.99
CA GLN A 25 7.17 6.88 -9.54
C GLN A 25 8.67 6.98 -9.25
N TRP A 26 9.19 8.21 -9.37
CA TRP A 26 10.61 8.50 -9.42
C TRP A 26 11.29 8.38 -8.06
N GLN A 27 12.47 7.79 -8.04
CA GLN A 27 13.33 7.90 -6.86
C GLN A 27 13.80 9.36 -6.73
N PRO A 28 13.92 9.91 -5.51
CA PRO A 28 14.33 11.32 -5.32
C PRO A 28 15.60 11.69 -6.09
N HIS A 29 16.63 10.85 -6.10
CA HIS A 29 17.88 11.12 -6.80
C HIS A 29 17.74 11.17 -8.35
N GLN A 30 16.63 10.70 -8.93
CA GLN A 30 16.36 10.77 -10.37
C GLN A 30 15.75 12.13 -10.78
N LEU A 31 15.21 12.93 -9.84
CA LEU A 31 14.50 14.16 -10.16
C LEU A 31 15.35 15.23 -10.87
N PRO A 32 16.66 15.39 -10.62
CA PRO A 32 17.48 16.33 -11.38
C PRO A 32 17.47 16.10 -12.89
N GLN A 33 17.35 14.86 -13.36
CA GLN A 33 17.22 14.55 -14.81
C GLN A 33 15.87 14.98 -15.40
N LEU A 34 14.85 15.21 -14.55
CA LEU A 34 13.50 15.66 -14.94
C LEU A 34 13.32 17.19 -14.81
N LYS A 35 14.38 17.94 -14.57
CA LYS A 35 14.33 19.39 -14.32
C LYS A 35 13.57 20.16 -15.40
N ALA A 36 13.78 19.85 -16.67
CA ALA A 36 13.10 20.49 -17.78
C ALA A 36 11.59 20.22 -17.75
N GLU A 37 11.20 18.99 -17.44
CA GLU A 37 9.82 18.54 -17.36
C GLU A 37 9.08 19.15 -16.17
N LEU A 38 9.68 19.12 -14.99
CA LEU A 38 9.12 19.77 -13.78
C LEU A 38 8.89 21.27 -14.00
N LYS A 39 9.83 21.94 -14.66
CA LYS A 39 9.68 23.35 -15.05
C LYS A 39 8.57 23.55 -16.07
N ARG A 40 8.46 22.67 -17.07
CA ARG A 40 7.41 22.72 -18.11
C ARG A 40 6.00 22.67 -17.52
N ILE A 41 5.77 21.81 -16.54
CA ILE A 41 4.47 21.72 -15.85
C ILE A 41 4.24 22.82 -14.82
N GLY A 42 5.24 23.64 -14.50
CA GLY A 42 5.13 24.80 -13.60
C GLY A 42 5.55 24.57 -12.16
N ILE A 43 6.25 23.48 -11.86
CA ILE A 43 6.86 23.26 -10.53
C ILE A 43 8.02 24.25 -10.34
N THR A 44 7.99 24.99 -9.22
CA THR A 44 8.97 26.04 -8.91
C THR A 44 10.05 25.60 -7.92
N ILE A 45 9.87 24.43 -7.28
CA ILE A 45 10.89 23.87 -6.38
C ILE A 45 12.04 23.35 -7.26
N PRO A 46 13.29 23.70 -6.97
CA PRO A 46 14.43 23.11 -7.66
C PRO A 46 14.45 21.58 -7.54
N ALA A 47 14.67 20.91 -8.66
CA ALA A 47 14.72 19.44 -8.70
C ALA A 47 15.78 18.85 -7.75
N GLU A 48 16.88 19.56 -7.58
CA GLU A 48 17.97 19.21 -6.67
C GLU A 48 17.54 19.24 -5.18
N LYS A 49 16.58 20.12 -4.81
CA LYS A 49 15.97 20.12 -3.47
C LYS A 49 15.03 18.94 -3.26
N LEU A 50 14.31 18.52 -4.29
CA LEU A 50 13.44 17.34 -4.24
C LEU A 50 14.26 16.03 -4.21
N ALA A 51 15.52 16.07 -4.61
CA ALA A 51 16.45 14.95 -4.51
C ALA A 51 17.10 14.82 -3.13
N ASP A 52 17.09 15.88 -2.32
CA ASP A 52 17.74 15.93 -1.01
C ASP A 52 16.77 15.60 0.12
N LEU A 53 16.85 14.36 0.63
CA LEU A 53 16.00 13.86 1.71
C LEU A 53 16.20 14.58 3.05
N SER A 54 17.29 15.33 3.19
CA SER A 54 17.61 16.06 4.42
C SER A 54 16.99 17.45 4.48
N ARG A 55 16.27 17.88 3.42
CA ARG A 55 15.72 19.24 3.26
C ARG A 55 14.23 19.22 2.97
N HIS A 56 13.57 20.33 3.36
CA HIS A 56 12.18 20.60 2.98
C HIS A 56 11.99 20.60 1.45
N PRO A 57 10.91 19.95 0.90
CA PRO A 57 9.81 19.28 1.61
C PRO A 57 10.08 17.81 1.96
N MET A 58 11.14 17.20 1.41
CA MET A 58 11.34 15.75 1.46
C MET A 58 11.60 15.23 2.87
N SER A 59 12.27 15.99 3.73
CA SER A 59 12.55 15.67 5.13
C SER A 59 11.29 15.64 6.03
N ALA A 60 10.15 16.18 5.54
CA ALA A 60 8.87 16.09 6.24
C ALA A 60 8.09 14.80 5.92
N MET A 61 8.51 14.01 4.92
CA MET A 61 7.82 12.79 4.51
C MET A 61 8.17 11.63 5.43
N VAL A 62 7.15 10.88 5.88
CA VAL A 62 7.33 9.70 6.74
C VAL A 62 6.51 8.53 6.24
N SER A 63 6.96 7.30 6.59
CA SER A 63 6.22 6.07 6.33
C SER A 63 5.56 5.56 7.60
N LEU A 64 4.36 5.01 7.46
CA LEU A 64 3.65 4.28 8.52
C LEU A 64 3.74 2.75 8.33
N GLY A 65 4.64 2.27 7.46
CA GLY A 65 4.83 0.84 7.19
C GLY A 65 3.86 0.22 6.19
N GLY A 66 2.85 0.95 5.72
CA GLY A 66 1.86 0.53 4.72
C GLY A 66 1.10 1.70 4.12
N CYS A 67 1.22 2.85 4.75
CA CYS A 67 0.75 4.15 4.33
C CYS A 67 1.87 5.18 4.35
N SER A 68 1.64 6.28 3.68
CA SER A 68 2.46 7.49 3.72
C SER A 68 1.89 8.49 4.71
N ALA A 69 2.71 9.43 5.15
CA ALA A 69 2.30 10.54 6.00
C ALA A 69 3.30 11.69 5.90
N SER A 70 3.02 12.81 6.55
CA SER A 70 3.96 13.93 6.62
C SER A 70 3.83 14.72 7.92
N PHE A 71 4.94 15.27 8.40
CA PHE A 71 4.91 16.24 9.49
C PHE A 71 4.29 17.56 9.04
N VAL A 72 3.41 18.12 9.88
CA VAL A 72 2.73 19.41 9.64
C VAL A 72 2.90 20.39 10.80
N SER A 73 3.72 20.05 11.79
CA SER A 73 4.13 20.94 12.87
C SER A 73 5.55 20.61 13.34
N PRO A 74 6.23 21.56 14.03
CA PRO A 74 7.55 21.31 14.62
C PRO A 74 7.51 20.31 15.80
N ASP A 75 6.33 20.03 16.34
CA ASP A 75 6.10 19.18 17.52
C ASP A 75 5.59 17.78 17.16
N GLY A 76 6.06 17.23 16.04
CA GLY A 76 5.83 15.85 15.67
C GLY A 76 4.40 15.51 15.27
N LEU A 77 3.55 16.51 14.96
CA LEU A 77 2.20 16.29 14.44
C LEU A 77 2.30 15.75 13.01
N VAL A 78 1.68 14.60 12.78
CA VAL A 78 1.70 13.86 11.51
C VAL A 78 0.29 13.81 10.93
N VAL A 79 0.14 14.19 9.68
CA VAL A 79 -1.12 14.01 8.92
C VAL A 79 -1.03 12.80 8.01
N THR A 80 -2.11 12.03 7.96
CA THR A 80 -2.28 10.86 7.08
C THR A 80 -3.77 10.66 6.76
N ASN A 81 -4.12 9.56 6.10
CA ASN A 81 -5.52 9.22 5.87
C ASN A 81 -6.22 8.67 7.13
N HIS A 82 -7.55 8.78 7.15
CA HIS A 82 -8.40 8.18 8.18
C HIS A 82 -8.23 6.65 8.19
N HIS A 83 -8.29 6.00 7.04
CA HIS A 83 -8.11 4.55 6.95
C HIS A 83 -6.70 4.09 7.38
N CYS A 84 -5.67 4.93 7.27
CA CYS A 84 -4.33 4.64 7.78
C CYS A 84 -4.25 4.73 9.32
N GLY A 85 -5.03 5.63 9.92
CA GLY A 85 -5.20 5.78 11.37
C GLY A 85 -6.22 4.83 11.99
N TYR A 86 -7.00 4.11 11.17
CA TYR A 86 -8.15 3.32 11.62
C TYR A 86 -7.81 2.31 12.72
N GLY A 87 -6.64 1.66 12.64
CA GLY A 87 -6.19 0.72 13.67
C GLY A 87 -6.02 1.36 15.05
N ALA A 88 -5.56 2.61 15.12
CA ALA A 88 -5.46 3.37 16.37
C ALA A 88 -6.84 3.82 16.86
N ILE A 89 -7.74 4.21 15.97
CA ILE A 89 -9.13 4.59 16.29
C ILE A 89 -9.86 3.38 16.87
N GLN A 90 -9.84 2.24 16.18
CA GLN A 90 -10.52 1.00 16.59
C GLN A 90 -10.00 0.48 17.92
N ARG A 91 -8.69 0.50 18.13
CA ARG A 91 -8.05 0.05 19.37
C ARG A 91 -8.55 0.79 20.62
N ASN A 92 -8.80 2.09 20.47
CA ASN A 92 -9.23 2.96 21.56
C ASN A 92 -10.75 3.11 21.67
N SER A 93 -11.52 2.52 20.73
CA SER A 93 -12.98 2.54 20.78
C SER A 93 -13.52 1.48 21.73
N THR A 94 -14.45 1.89 22.59
CA THR A 94 -15.24 1.03 23.48
C THR A 94 -16.74 1.32 23.27
N PRO A 95 -17.64 0.52 23.81
CA PRO A 95 -19.08 0.84 23.76
C PRO A 95 -19.42 2.21 24.37
N GLU A 96 -18.70 2.64 25.39
CA GLU A 96 -18.88 3.93 26.10
C GLU A 96 -18.23 5.10 25.33
N HIS A 97 -17.14 4.81 24.60
CA HIS A 97 -16.35 5.78 23.85
C HIS A 97 -16.11 5.26 22.41
N ASN A 98 -17.16 5.28 21.60
CA ASN A 98 -17.08 4.80 20.22
C ASN A 98 -16.48 5.88 19.29
N TYR A 99 -15.16 5.94 19.22
CA TYR A 99 -14.42 6.88 18.38
C TYR A 99 -14.54 6.59 16.88
N ILE A 100 -14.95 5.39 16.48
CA ILE A 100 -15.26 5.08 15.09
C ILE A 100 -16.48 5.88 14.65
N VAL A 101 -17.55 5.85 15.45
CA VAL A 101 -18.82 6.53 15.13
C VAL A 101 -18.76 8.03 15.40
N ASN A 102 -18.13 8.44 16.50
CA ASN A 102 -18.19 9.82 17.00
C ASN A 102 -16.98 10.67 16.59
N GLY A 103 -15.94 10.07 16.03
CA GLY A 103 -14.65 10.71 15.88
C GLY A 103 -13.89 10.87 17.21
N PHE A 104 -12.69 11.39 17.13
CA PHE A 104 -11.84 11.67 18.28
C PHE A 104 -11.07 12.97 18.10
N LEU A 105 -10.99 13.78 19.13
CA LEU A 105 -10.16 14.97 19.20
C LEU A 105 -9.52 15.10 20.59
N ALA A 106 -8.21 15.00 20.67
CA ALA A 106 -7.44 15.40 21.84
C ALA A 106 -7.33 16.93 21.89
N ARG A 107 -7.84 17.55 22.92
CA ARG A 107 -7.76 19.01 23.13
C ARG A 107 -6.45 19.41 23.80
N THR A 108 -5.84 18.46 24.50
CA THR A 108 -4.53 18.58 25.15
C THR A 108 -3.66 17.37 24.83
N ARG A 109 -2.35 17.50 25.00
CA ARG A 109 -1.42 16.39 24.77
C ARG A 109 -1.63 15.21 25.73
N ALA A 110 -2.18 15.46 26.92
CA ALA A 110 -2.50 14.44 27.91
C ALA A 110 -3.67 13.54 27.47
N GLU A 111 -4.53 14.04 26.58
CA GLU A 111 -5.67 13.29 26.05
C GLU A 111 -5.31 12.44 24.82
N GLU A 112 -4.10 12.61 24.24
CA GLU A 112 -3.68 11.85 23.07
C GLU A 112 -3.56 10.36 23.39
N LEU A 113 -4.18 9.50 22.57
CA LEU A 113 -4.36 8.07 22.84
C LEU A 113 -3.28 7.23 22.17
N ALA A 114 -2.78 6.21 22.86
CA ALA A 114 -1.77 5.31 22.31
C ALA A 114 -2.25 4.63 21.01
N GLY A 115 -1.49 4.74 19.94
CA GLY A 115 -1.81 4.12 18.64
C GLY A 115 -1.68 2.59 18.66
N GLY A 116 -0.90 2.06 19.61
CA GLY A 116 -0.65 0.63 19.74
C GLY A 116 0.66 0.17 19.08
N PRO A 117 1.04 -1.09 19.29
CA PRO A 117 2.39 -1.59 18.96
C PRO A 117 2.70 -1.65 17.47
N ASN A 118 1.68 -1.58 16.62
CA ASN A 118 1.84 -1.59 15.15
C ASN A 118 1.73 -0.19 14.51
N THR A 119 1.48 0.84 15.31
CA THR A 119 1.45 2.22 14.83
C THR A 119 2.84 2.81 15.00
N LEU A 120 3.59 2.81 13.91
CA LEU A 120 4.99 3.22 13.88
C LEU A 120 5.17 4.36 12.87
N VAL A 121 6.11 5.27 13.16
CA VAL A 121 6.53 6.32 12.23
C VAL A 121 7.99 6.07 11.85
N TYR A 122 8.24 5.94 10.55
CA TYR A 122 9.59 5.78 10.00
C TYR A 122 10.00 7.07 9.28
N VAL A 123 11.08 7.70 9.79
CA VAL A 123 11.69 8.89 9.18
C VAL A 123 12.91 8.45 8.38
N THR A 124 12.89 8.61 7.06
CA THR A 124 14.02 8.22 6.19
C THR A 124 15.15 9.22 6.35
N GLU A 125 16.31 8.74 6.86
CA GLU A 125 17.50 9.59 7.06
C GLU A 125 18.54 9.42 5.95
N LYS A 126 18.72 8.19 5.45
CA LYS A 126 19.75 7.90 4.44
C LYS A 126 19.29 6.83 3.46
N VAL A 127 19.60 7.05 2.20
CA VAL A 127 19.48 6.08 1.12
C VAL A 127 20.85 5.94 0.46
N GLU A 128 21.37 4.73 0.39
CA GLU A 128 22.73 4.44 -0.06
C GLU A 128 22.73 3.30 -1.06
N ASN A 129 23.34 3.48 -2.23
CA ASN A 129 23.51 2.40 -3.19
C ASN A 129 24.52 1.38 -2.64
N VAL A 130 24.08 0.14 -2.50
CA VAL A 130 24.88 -0.99 -1.99
C VAL A 130 24.94 -2.15 -2.98
N THR A 131 24.62 -1.90 -4.25
CA THR A 131 24.54 -2.90 -5.30
C THR A 131 25.81 -3.76 -5.38
N ASP A 132 26.98 -3.13 -5.38
CA ASP A 132 28.25 -3.87 -5.40
C ASP A 132 28.43 -4.76 -4.17
N ARG A 133 28.00 -4.31 -3.00
CA ARG A 133 28.07 -5.10 -1.76
C ARG A 133 27.16 -6.31 -1.80
N VAL A 134 26.07 -6.26 -2.54
CA VAL A 134 25.12 -7.37 -2.71
C VAL A 134 25.57 -8.30 -3.84
N LEU A 135 25.95 -7.78 -5.00
CA LEU A 135 26.09 -8.56 -6.23
C LEU A 135 27.53 -8.91 -6.62
N LYS A 136 28.52 -8.04 -6.29
CA LYS A 136 29.91 -8.22 -6.77
C LYS A 136 30.52 -9.52 -6.25
N GLY A 137 31.15 -10.27 -7.15
CA GLY A 137 31.85 -11.52 -6.82
C GLY A 137 30.94 -12.72 -6.58
N LEU A 138 29.65 -12.66 -6.93
CA LEU A 138 28.82 -13.86 -7.02
C LEU A 138 29.30 -14.73 -8.15
N SER A 139 29.57 -16.02 -7.88
CA SER A 139 30.01 -16.95 -8.90
C SER A 139 28.93 -17.20 -9.95
N PRO A 140 29.27 -17.20 -11.25
CA PRO A 140 28.31 -17.53 -12.31
C PRO A 140 27.79 -18.97 -12.23
N GLY A 141 28.56 -19.89 -11.63
CA GLY A 141 28.25 -21.34 -11.56
C GLY A 141 27.38 -21.75 -10.38
N LEU A 142 26.91 -20.79 -9.54
CA LEU A 142 25.98 -21.10 -8.44
C LEU A 142 24.66 -21.64 -8.99
N SER A 143 24.04 -22.61 -8.31
CA SER A 143 22.63 -22.93 -8.51
C SER A 143 21.75 -21.71 -8.20
N GLY A 144 20.49 -21.72 -8.59
CA GLY A 144 19.57 -20.65 -8.26
C GLY A 144 19.46 -20.47 -6.74
N LYS A 145 19.25 -21.58 -6.02
CA LYS A 145 19.14 -21.55 -4.55
C LYS A 145 20.40 -20.97 -3.89
N GLU A 146 21.58 -21.44 -4.26
CA GLU A 146 22.83 -20.93 -3.69
C GLU A 146 23.02 -19.44 -3.95
N ARG A 147 22.66 -18.97 -5.15
CA ARG A 147 22.70 -17.56 -5.49
C ARG A 147 21.76 -16.74 -4.62
N HIS A 148 20.50 -17.16 -4.51
CA HIS A 148 19.49 -16.50 -3.69
C HIS A 148 19.94 -16.42 -2.22
N GLU A 149 20.41 -17.54 -1.64
CA GLU A 149 20.89 -17.59 -0.26
C GLU A 149 22.11 -16.69 -0.02
N GLN A 150 23.02 -16.57 -0.99
CA GLN A 150 24.15 -15.63 -0.89
C GLN A 150 23.70 -14.18 -0.95
N VAL A 151 22.80 -13.82 -1.86
CA VAL A 151 22.23 -12.46 -1.97
C VAL A 151 21.51 -12.11 -0.65
N GLU A 152 20.66 -13.00 -0.16
CA GLU A 152 19.91 -12.81 1.09
C GLU A 152 20.85 -12.67 2.30
N SER A 153 21.89 -13.48 2.39
CA SER A 153 22.90 -13.40 3.46
C SER A 153 23.61 -12.05 3.49
N ARG A 154 24.00 -11.53 2.32
CA ARG A 154 24.62 -10.20 2.21
C ARG A 154 23.65 -9.07 2.58
N ILE A 155 22.39 -9.19 2.18
CA ILE A 155 21.32 -8.26 2.57
C ILE A 155 21.16 -8.26 4.09
N LYS A 156 21.06 -9.43 4.73
CA LYS A 156 20.96 -9.56 6.19
C LYS A 156 22.15 -8.93 6.91
N ALA A 157 23.35 -9.12 6.41
CA ALA A 157 24.57 -8.52 6.97
C ALA A 157 24.54 -6.98 6.89
N LEU A 158 24.11 -6.43 5.74
CA LEU A 158 23.96 -4.99 5.55
C LEU A 158 22.90 -4.36 6.47
N ILE A 159 21.83 -5.08 6.72
CA ILE A 159 20.77 -4.68 7.65
C ILE A 159 21.30 -4.72 9.07
N ALA A 160 21.95 -5.80 9.50
CA ALA A 160 22.50 -5.95 10.85
C ALA A 160 23.54 -4.87 11.18
N GLU A 161 24.42 -4.54 10.21
CA GLU A 161 25.37 -3.43 10.33
C GLU A 161 24.63 -2.10 10.57
N CYS A 162 23.57 -1.84 9.83
CA CYS A 162 22.79 -0.62 9.90
C CYS A 162 21.99 -0.51 11.22
N GLU A 163 21.47 -1.63 11.74
CA GLU A 163 20.65 -1.72 12.96
C GLU A 163 21.48 -2.00 14.23
N SER A 164 22.80 -1.81 14.18
CA SER A 164 23.63 -1.83 15.39
C SER A 164 23.13 -0.83 16.44
N ASP A 165 22.57 0.29 16.00
CA ASP A 165 21.78 1.21 16.83
C ASP A 165 20.29 0.88 16.69
N LYS A 166 19.66 0.47 17.80
CA LYS A 166 18.24 0.06 17.88
C LYS A 166 17.23 1.17 17.65
N ALA A 167 17.67 2.43 17.55
CA ALA A 167 16.83 3.55 17.13
C ALA A 167 16.39 3.44 15.66
N TYR A 168 17.09 2.63 14.88
CA TYR A 168 16.87 2.53 13.44
C TYR A 168 16.25 1.21 13.01
N ARG A 169 15.48 1.28 11.96
CA ARG A 169 15.04 0.17 11.14
C ARG A 169 15.63 0.33 9.75
N CYS A 170 16.28 -0.72 9.25
CA CYS A 170 16.94 -0.68 7.96
C CYS A 170 16.36 -1.74 7.01
N SER A 171 16.41 -1.43 5.72
CA SER A 171 16.03 -2.35 4.65
C SER A 171 17.00 -2.24 3.48
N VAL A 172 17.08 -3.28 2.65
CA VAL A 172 17.87 -3.29 1.42
C VAL A 172 17.01 -3.79 0.27
N PRO A 173 16.01 -2.99 -0.16
CA PRO A 173 15.16 -3.37 -1.29
C PRO A 173 15.92 -3.38 -2.62
N ALA A 174 15.44 -4.24 -3.52
CA ALA A 174 15.87 -4.29 -4.91
C ALA A 174 15.12 -3.25 -5.75
N PHE A 175 15.81 -2.64 -6.70
CA PHE A 175 15.28 -1.74 -7.72
C PHE A 175 15.58 -2.32 -9.11
N HIS A 176 14.84 -1.87 -10.12
CA HIS A 176 14.96 -2.38 -11.47
C HIS A 176 14.95 -3.92 -11.53
N ARG A 177 14.04 -4.52 -10.71
CA ARG A 177 13.86 -5.97 -10.60
C ARG A 177 15.17 -6.73 -10.22
N GLY A 178 16.02 -6.13 -9.37
CA GLY A 178 17.27 -6.72 -8.89
C GLY A 178 18.53 -6.19 -9.56
N GLY A 179 18.41 -5.20 -10.48
CA GLY A 179 19.56 -4.51 -11.09
C GLY A 179 20.33 -3.62 -10.11
N GLU A 180 19.63 -3.07 -9.13
CA GLU A 180 20.22 -2.19 -8.12
C GLU A 180 19.67 -2.51 -6.72
N TYR A 181 20.48 -2.26 -5.69
CA TYR A 181 20.11 -2.42 -4.28
C TYR A 181 20.47 -1.16 -3.51
N TYR A 182 19.53 -0.66 -2.71
CA TYR A 182 19.76 0.52 -1.87
C TYR A 182 19.50 0.18 -0.40
N ARG A 183 20.46 0.50 0.48
CA ARG A 183 20.26 0.45 1.92
C ARG A 183 19.52 1.70 2.36
N ILE A 184 18.35 1.52 2.94
CA ILE A 184 17.51 2.59 3.47
C ILE A 184 17.58 2.53 4.99
N LYS A 185 18.04 3.63 5.60
CA LYS A 185 18.10 3.81 7.05
C LYS A 185 16.99 4.74 7.49
N GLN A 186 16.14 4.25 8.38
CA GLN A 186 14.99 5.00 8.91
C GLN A 186 15.01 5.01 10.43
N LEU A 187 14.82 6.21 11.02
CA LEU A 187 14.54 6.33 12.44
C LEU A 187 13.17 5.70 12.71
N MET A 188 13.06 4.78 13.67
CA MET A 188 11.83 4.05 13.99
C MET A 188 11.23 4.57 15.28
N ILE A 189 10.23 5.45 15.19
CA ILE A 189 9.52 6.00 16.35
C ILE A 189 8.38 5.05 16.72
N ARG A 190 8.39 4.56 17.96
CA ARG A 190 7.48 3.53 18.50
C ARG A 190 6.35 4.07 19.36
N ASP A 191 6.51 5.24 19.98
CA ASP A 191 5.42 5.91 20.69
C ASP A 191 4.73 6.87 19.72
N VAL A 192 3.65 6.39 19.12
CA VAL A 192 2.81 7.16 18.21
C VAL A 192 1.40 7.19 18.78
N ARG A 193 0.82 8.39 18.87
CA ARG A 193 -0.48 8.60 19.51
C ARG A 193 -1.49 9.17 18.53
N LEU A 194 -2.75 8.74 18.67
CA LEU A 194 -3.89 9.32 17.96
C LEU A 194 -4.19 10.69 18.56
N VAL A 195 -4.27 11.70 17.71
CA VAL A 195 -4.54 13.09 18.09
C VAL A 195 -5.93 13.52 17.63
N TYR A 196 -6.27 13.19 16.38
CA TYR A 196 -7.57 13.55 15.80
C TYR A 196 -7.95 12.59 14.68
N ALA A 197 -9.18 12.21 14.64
CA ALA A 197 -9.84 11.56 13.51
C ALA A 197 -11.31 12.00 13.45
N PRO A 198 -11.83 12.42 12.29
CA PRO A 198 -13.26 12.63 12.14
C PRO A 198 -14.03 11.32 12.31
N ALA A 199 -15.33 11.37 12.50
CA ALA A 199 -16.19 10.19 12.49
C ALA A 199 -16.01 9.37 11.20
N ASP A 200 -16.16 8.04 11.25
CA ASP A 200 -16.04 7.16 10.06
C ASP A 200 -17.01 7.59 8.96
N SER A 201 -18.20 8.09 9.32
CA SER A 201 -19.18 8.66 8.41
C SER A 201 -18.74 9.98 7.72
N VAL A 202 -17.59 10.55 8.09
CA VAL A 202 -16.87 11.60 7.36
C VAL A 202 -15.65 11.05 6.67
N GLY A 203 -14.81 10.33 7.42
CA GLY A 203 -13.52 9.79 6.93
C GLY A 203 -13.68 8.72 5.87
N ASN A 204 -14.76 7.96 5.91
CA ASN A 204 -15.07 6.82 5.02
C ASN A 204 -16.47 6.94 4.40
N PHE A 205 -17.00 8.16 4.22
CA PHE A 205 -18.31 8.37 3.61
C PHE A 205 -18.40 7.70 2.24
N GLY A 206 -19.46 6.91 2.02
CA GLY A 206 -19.65 6.08 0.84
C GLY A 206 -19.06 4.66 0.95
N GLY A 207 -18.20 4.39 1.95
CA GLY A 207 -17.69 3.06 2.27
C GLY A 207 -17.17 2.27 1.07
N ASP A 208 -17.48 0.95 1.02
CA ASP A 208 -17.10 0.06 -0.08
C ASP A 208 -17.86 0.37 -1.39
N ILE A 209 -19.02 1.03 -1.33
CA ILE A 209 -19.81 1.41 -2.52
C ILE A 209 -19.01 2.42 -3.35
N ASP A 210 -18.52 3.48 -2.71
CA ASP A 210 -17.73 4.53 -3.37
C ASP A 210 -16.23 4.22 -3.47
N ASN A 211 -15.75 3.08 -2.98
CA ASN A 211 -14.34 2.68 -3.07
C ASN A 211 -13.92 2.58 -4.55
N TYR A 212 -12.83 3.24 -4.93
CA TYR A 212 -12.37 3.45 -6.31
C TYR A 212 -13.34 4.25 -7.21
N GLU A 213 -14.42 4.82 -6.68
CA GLU A 213 -15.37 5.57 -7.48
C GLU A 213 -15.14 7.09 -7.39
N PHE A 214 -15.53 7.80 -8.47
CA PHE A 214 -15.62 9.26 -8.48
C PHE A 214 -16.90 9.68 -9.22
N PRO A 215 -17.68 10.68 -8.75
CA PRO A 215 -17.36 11.62 -7.68
C PRO A 215 -17.38 10.99 -6.28
N ARG A 216 -16.31 11.26 -5.52
CA ARG A 216 -16.10 10.83 -4.14
C ARG A 216 -16.31 12.02 -3.20
N GLN A 217 -16.80 11.78 -1.97
CA GLN A 217 -16.96 12.82 -0.95
C GLN A 217 -16.44 12.34 0.42
N ALA A 218 -15.30 11.68 0.44
CA ALA A 218 -14.69 11.19 1.67
C ALA A 218 -13.67 12.18 2.24
N GLY A 219 -13.80 12.49 3.52
CA GLY A 219 -12.81 13.23 4.31
C GLY A 219 -11.78 12.29 4.91
N ASP A 220 -11.08 11.55 4.06
CA ASP A 220 -10.16 10.50 4.48
C ASP A 220 -8.84 11.09 5.00
N PHE A 221 -8.88 11.65 6.23
CA PHE A 221 -7.74 12.22 6.91
C PHE A 221 -7.77 11.93 8.42
N SER A 222 -6.61 11.88 9.05
CA SER A 222 -6.41 11.76 10.49
C SER A 222 -5.07 12.34 10.91
N PHE A 223 -4.92 12.61 12.21
CA PHE A 223 -3.68 13.13 12.78
C PHE A 223 -3.16 12.20 13.86
N LEU A 224 -1.89 11.92 13.78
CA LEU A 224 -1.10 11.22 14.77
C LEU A 224 -0.02 12.16 15.32
N ARG A 225 0.60 11.78 16.45
CA ARG A 225 1.80 12.47 16.93
C ARG A 225 2.88 11.47 17.27
N ALA A 226 4.09 11.76 16.80
CA ALA A 226 5.28 11.01 17.12
C ALA A 226 5.89 11.50 18.43
N TYR A 227 6.24 10.57 19.35
CA TYR A 227 6.87 10.84 20.63
C TYR A 227 8.20 10.09 20.74
N VAL A 228 9.14 10.69 21.47
CA VAL A 228 10.48 10.17 21.71
C VAL A 228 10.87 10.36 23.18
N GLY A 229 11.93 9.71 23.63
CA GLY A 229 12.49 9.96 24.94
C GLY A 229 12.95 11.41 25.16
N LYS A 230 13.15 11.80 26.40
CA LYS A 230 13.65 13.15 26.75
C LYS A 230 15.02 13.49 26.14
N ASP A 231 15.77 12.47 25.74
CA ASP A 231 17.03 12.57 25.02
C ASP A 231 16.86 12.77 23.48
N GLY A 232 15.60 12.84 23.00
CA GLY A 232 15.29 12.97 21.58
C GLY A 232 15.39 11.67 20.78
N ARG A 233 15.67 10.53 21.40
CA ARG A 233 15.80 9.23 20.73
C ARG A 233 14.49 8.43 20.79
N PRO A 234 14.22 7.56 19.78
CA PRO A 234 13.09 6.65 19.83
C PRO A 234 13.07 5.81 21.11
N ALA A 235 11.93 5.83 21.77
CA ALA A 235 11.68 5.09 23.01
C ALA A 235 10.39 4.27 22.88
N ASP A 236 10.21 3.29 23.75
CA ASP A 236 8.94 2.59 23.86
C ASP A 236 7.88 3.52 24.48
N PRO A 237 6.59 3.28 24.24
CA PRO A 237 5.52 4.12 24.75
C PRO A 237 5.62 4.37 26.25
N SER A 238 5.64 5.64 26.66
CA SER A 238 5.77 6.07 28.06
C SER A 238 5.09 7.43 28.26
N PRO A 239 4.46 7.68 29.41
CA PRO A 239 3.95 9.01 29.77
C PRO A 239 5.06 10.08 29.86
N ASP A 240 6.31 9.66 30.08
CA ASP A 240 7.46 10.57 30.16
C ASP A 240 8.00 11.04 28.81
N ASN A 241 7.58 10.42 27.72
CA ASN A 241 8.03 10.77 26.37
C ASN A 241 7.54 12.17 25.98
N VAL A 242 8.35 12.84 25.16
CA VAL A 242 8.08 14.18 24.64
C VAL A 242 7.81 14.14 23.13
N PRO A 243 7.06 15.09 22.56
CA PRO A 243 6.86 15.18 21.12
C PRO A 243 8.18 15.22 20.36
N TYR A 244 8.26 14.44 19.29
CA TYR A 244 9.40 14.48 18.38
C TYR A 244 9.54 15.87 17.77
N LYS A 245 10.73 16.43 17.81
CA LYS A 245 11.02 17.70 17.16
C LYS A 245 11.38 17.46 15.71
N SER A 246 10.39 17.59 14.83
CA SER A 246 10.60 17.42 13.40
C SER A 246 11.51 18.53 12.86
N LYS A 247 12.54 18.15 12.11
CA LYS A 247 13.48 19.09 11.51
C LYS A 247 12.78 20.03 10.55
N ASP A 248 11.90 19.49 9.74
CA ASP A 248 11.07 20.20 8.77
C ASP A 248 9.62 19.70 8.85
N PHE A 249 8.69 20.52 8.45
CA PHE A 249 7.26 20.20 8.34
C PHE A 249 6.64 20.97 7.18
N LEU A 250 5.51 20.47 6.67
CA LEU A 250 4.83 21.13 5.56
C LEU A 250 3.98 22.31 6.04
N VAL A 251 4.09 23.40 5.31
CA VAL A 251 3.11 24.50 5.37
C VAL A 251 1.83 24.03 4.71
N VAL A 252 0.69 24.18 5.37
CA VAL A 252 -0.63 23.82 4.86
C VAL A 252 -1.20 25.01 4.10
N SER A 253 -1.60 24.84 2.82
CA SER A 253 -2.11 25.94 2.01
C SER A 253 -3.58 25.74 1.64
N SER A 254 -4.46 26.59 2.15
CA SER A 254 -5.88 26.65 1.78
C SER A 254 -6.17 27.60 0.61
N GLU A 255 -5.15 28.06 -0.12
CA GLU A 255 -5.36 28.89 -1.33
C GLU A 255 -6.15 28.17 -2.43
N GLY A 256 -6.17 26.83 -2.39
CA GLY A 256 -6.91 26.00 -3.31
C GLY A 256 -6.14 25.69 -4.61
N LEU A 257 -6.70 24.76 -5.36
CA LEU A 257 -6.23 24.32 -6.68
C LEU A 257 -7.30 24.58 -7.74
N LYS A 258 -6.88 24.74 -8.97
CA LYS A 258 -7.72 24.85 -10.17
C LYS A 258 -7.42 23.75 -11.15
N ASN A 259 -8.36 23.51 -12.07
CA ASN A 259 -8.09 22.61 -13.19
C ASN A 259 -6.83 23.06 -13.97
N GLY A 260 -5.91 22.14 -14.21
CA GLY A 260 -4.63 22.38 -14.86
C GLY A 260 -3.48 22.78 -13.92
N ASP A 261 -3.74 23.06 -12.63
CA ASP A 261 -2.67 23.37 -11.69
C ASP A 261 -1.73 22.19 -11.48
N PRO A 262 -0.40 22.42 -11.48
CA PRO A 262 0.57 21.38 -11.25
C PRO A 262 0.59 20.94 -9.78
N ILE A 263 0.79 19.66 -9.58
CA ILE A 263 0.99 19.07 -8.26
C ILE A 263 2.24 18.17 -8.23
N LEU A 264 2.82 18.08 -7.05
CA LEU A 264 3.81 17.08 -6.67
C LEU A 264 3.21 16.18 -5.59
N LEU A 265 3.51 14.90 -5.64
CA LEU A 265 3.10 13.94 -4.63
C LEU A 265 4.34 13.17 -4.16
N ALA A 266 4.58 13.13 -2.86
CA ALA A 266 5.67 12.38 -2.27
C ALA A 266 5.13 11.36 -1.24
N GLY A 267 5.56 10.10 -1.36
CA GLY A 267 5.11 9.04 -0.48
C GLY A 267 5.78 7.70 -0.75
N TYR A 268 5.23 6.65 -0.16
CA TYR A 268 5.80 5.30 -0.16
C TYR A 268 4.88 4.31 -0.90
N PRO A 269 4.83 4.38 -2.25
CA PRO A 269 4.01 3.46 -3.04
C PRO A 269 4.46 2.01 -2.87
N GLY A 270 3.50 1.11 -2.70
CA GLY A 270 3.73 -0.28 -2.35
C GLY A 270 4.39 -1.07 -3.47
N ARG A 271 3.64 -1.40 -4.53
CA ARG A 271 4.14 -2.23 -5.63
C ARG A 271 3.47 -1.91 -6.96
N THR A 272 4.28 -1.84 -8.02
CA THR A 272 3.84 -1.84 -9.42
C THR A 272 4.50 -2.99 -10.18
N SER A 273 4.07 -3.24 -11.41
CA SER A 273 4.50 -4.35 -12.29
C SER A 273 4.67 -3.86 -13.74
N ARG A 274 5.28 -2.68 -13.92
CA ARG A 274 5.36 -1.98 -15.23
C ARG A 274 6.28 -2.69 -16.22
N TYR A 275 7.28 -3.43 -15.71
CA TYR A 275 8.29 -4.12 -16.52
C TYR A 275 8.04 -5.63 -16.64
N LYS A 276 6.82 -6.07 -16.36
CA LYS A 276 6.40 -7.44 -16.58
C LYS A 276 6.21 -7.74 -18.07
N LEU A 277 6.52 -8.99 -18.48
CA LEU A 277 6.41 -9.47 -19.84
C LEU A 277 4.94 -9.72 -20.25
N PRO A 278 4.63 -9.74 -21.55
CA PRO A 278 3.28 -10.09 -22.02
C PRO A 278 2.78 -11.45 -21.50
N SER A 279 3.64 -12.43 -21.37
CA SER A 279 3.32 -13.75 -20.81
C SER A 279 2.87 -13.67 -19.35
N GLU A 280 3.53 -12.83 -18.53
CA GLU A 280 3.17 -12.60 -17.13
C GLU A 280 1.79 -11.89 -17.02
N ILE A 281 1.47 -10.98 -17.95
CA ILE A 281 0.16 -10.30 -18.01
C ILE A 281 -0.95 -11.30 -18.37
N ARG A 282 -0.71 -12.15 -19.37
CA ARG A 282 -1.67 -13.22 -19.73
C ARG A 282 -1.89 -14.18 -18.57
N PHE A 283 -0.83 -14.60 -17.91
CA PHE A 283 -0.93 -15.45 -16.72
C PHE A 283 -1.77 -14.80 -15.61
N ALA A 284 -1.51 -13.51 -15.31
CA ALA A 284 -2.31 -12.76 -14.34
C ALA A 284 -3.79 -12.66 -14.75
N ARG A 285 -4.07 -12.36 -16.02
CA ARG A 285 -5.43 -12.20 -16.56
C ARG A 285 -6.20 -13.50 -16.62
N ASP A 286 -5.55 -14.56 -17.10
CA ASP A 286 -6.25 -15.81 -17.50
C ASP A 286 -6.21 -16.88 -16.42
N VAL A 287 -5.29 -16.79 -15.45
CA VAL A 287 -5.06 -17.82 -14.43
C VAL A 287 -5.13 -17.26 -13.00
N ASP A 288 -4.21 -16.34 -12.64
CA ASP A 288 -4.03 -15.92 -11.25
C ASP A 288 -5.23 -15.11 -10.72
N TYR A 289 -5.64 -14.07 -11.42
CA TYR A 289 -6.72 -13.19 -10.96
C TYR A 289 -8.10 -13.85 -10.98
N PRO A 290 -8.49 -14.64 -12.00
CA PRO A 290 -9.74 -15.39 -11.94
C PRO A 290 -9.80 -16.38 -10.76
N ALA A 291 -8.71 -17.10 -10.49
CA ALA A 291 -8.62 -17.99 -9.33
C ALA A 291 -8.73 -17.21 -8.00
N LYS A 292 -8.08 -16.07 -7.89
CA LYS A 292 -8.12 -15.19 -6.72
C LYS A 292 -9.52 -14.61 -6.49
N VAL A 293 -10.20 -14.14 -7.53
CA VAL A 293 -11.60 -13.68 -7.45
C VAL A 293 -12.50 -14.80 -6.95
N ALA A 294 -12.39 -16.00 -7.52
CA ALA A 294 -13.18 -17.14 -7.10
C ALA A 294 -12.93 -17.54 -5.63
N SER A 295 -11.66 -17.57 -5.20
CA SER A 295 -11.30 -17.91 -3.82
C SER A 295 -11.82 -16.87 -2.82
N ILE A 296 -11.64 -15.57 -3.09
CA ILE A 296 -12.10 -14.49 -2.19
C ILE A 296 -13.63 -14.45 -2.14
N THR A 297 -14.33 -14.60 -3.28
CA THR A 297 -15.80 -14.64 -3.33
C THR A 297 -16.35 -15.79 -2.50
N ALA A 298 -15.75 -16.98 -2.63
CA ALA A 298 -16.14 -18.13 -1.82
C ALA A 298 -15.88 -17.89 -0.33
N ASP A 299 -14.75 -17.28 0.03
CA ASP A 299 -14.39 -16.96 1.42
C ASP A 299 -15.40 -15.98 2.03
N LEU A 300 -15.73 -14.90 1.31
CA LEU A 300 -16.76 -13.93 1.74
C LEU A 300 -18.13 -14.57 1.92
N SER A 301 -18.52 -15.47 1.03
CA SER A 301 -19.79 -16.21 1.14
C SER A 301 -19.82 -17.10 2.38
N VAL A 302 -18.71 -17.79 2.69
CA VAL A 302 -18.57 -18.61 3.91
C VAL A 302 -18.62 -17.74 5.16
N ILE A 303 -17.92 -16.61 5.18
CA ILE A 303 -17.95 -15.66 6.30
C ILE A 303 -19.39 -15.20 6.53
N ALA A 304 -20.08 -14.67 5.51
CA ALA A 304 -21.45 -14.18 5.61
C ALA A 304 -22.41 -15.25 6.13
N ALA A 305 -22.32 -16.48 5.62
CA ALA A 305 -23.17 -17.60 6.07
C ALA A 305 -22.86 -18.02 7.52
N SER A 306 -21.60 -17.96 7.94
CA SER A 306 -21.15 -18.40 9.26
C SER A 306 -21.36 -17.36 10.37
N THR A 307 -21.51 -16.09 10.00
CA THR A 307 -21.77 -14.98 10.96
C THR A 307 -23.24 -14.60 11.04
N MET A 308 -24.05 -15.02 10.06
CA MET A 308 -25.47 -14.68 9.96
C MET A 308 -26.22 -14.96 11.26
N GLY A 309 -26.90 -13.92 11.78
CA GLY A 309 -27.69 -14.00 13.01
C GLY A 309 -26.88 -13.94 14.31
N ASN A 310 -25.57 -13.72 14.22
CA ASN A 310 -24.71 -13.53 15.39
C ASN A 310 -23.92 -12.20 15.32
N PRO A 311 -24.45 -11.11 15.92
CA PRO A 311 -23.83 -9.80 15.85
C PRO A 311 -22.37 -9.75 16.35
N THR A 312 -22.02 -10.60 17.33
CA THR A 312 -20.65 -10.70 17.84
C THR A 312 -19.70 -11.24 16.77
N TYR A 313 -20.14 -12.20 15.97
CA TYR A 313 -19.34 -12.77 14.88
C TYR A 313 -19.21 -11.79 13.73
N ASP A 314 -20.29 -11.07 13.39
CA ASP A 314 -20.28 -10.02 12.38
C ASP A 314 -19.25 -8.93 12.71
N VAL A 315 -19.24 -8.44 13.95
CA VAL A 315 -18.27 -7.44 14.40
C VAL A 315 -16.83 -7.96 14.31
N ARG A 316 -16.57 -9.21 14.72
CA ARG A 316 -15.22 -9.81 14.66
C ARG A 316 -14.70 -9.97 13.24
N TYR A 317 -15.57 -10.32 12.28
CA TYR A 317 -15.17 -10.52 10.89
C TYR A 317 -15.31 -9.29 9.99
N ALA A 318 -15.87 -8.18 10.47
CA ALA A 318 -16.08 -6.97 9.69
C ALA A 318 -14.80 -6.44 9.03
N SER A 319 -13.69 -6.38 9.77
CA SER A 319 -12.40 -5.92 9.22
C SER A 319 -11.82 -6.90 8.19
N VAL A 320 -12.00 -8.21 8.39
CA VAL A 320 -11.57 -9.25 7.45
C VAL A 320 -12.38 -9.16 6.16
N ALA A 321 -13.72 -9.06 6.27
CA ALA A 321 -14.61 -8.92 5.13
C ALA A 321 -14.31 -7.62 4.34
N LYS A 322 -14.13 -6.49 5.01
CA LYS A 322 -13.73 -5.21 4.39
C LYS A 322 -12.41 -5.34 3.61
N SER A 323 -11.41 -6.00 4.20
CA SER A 323 -10.13 -6.24 3.51
C SER A 323 -10.29 -7.13 2.29
N LEU A 324 -11.06 -8.21 2.39
CA LEU A 324 -11.34 -9.11 1.27
C LEU A 324 -12.12 -8.41 0.15
N ASN A 325 -13.15 -7.61 0.49
CA ASN A 325 -13.92 -6.81 -0.47
C ASN A 325 -13.03 -5.82 -1.23
N ASN A 326 -12.13 -5.12 -0.54
CA ASN A 326 -11.18 -4.20 -1.18
C ASN A 326 -10.27 -4.93 -2.18
N VAL A 327 -9.72 -6.10 -1.78
CA VAL A 327 -8.88 -6.93 -2.68
C VAL A 327 -9.69 -7.48 -3.84
N LEU A 328 -10.94 -7.91 -3.60
CA LEU A 328 -11.85 -8.40 -4.64
C LEU A 328 -12.14 -7.30 -5.67
N LYS A 329 -12.56 -6.11 -5.22
CA LYS A 329 -12.87 -4.97 -6.10
C LYS A 329 -11.65 -4.55 -6.90
N LYS A 330 -10.47 -4.50 -6.27
CA LYS A 330 -9.20 -4.23 -6.97
C LYS A 330 -8.89 -5.28 -8.02
N THR A 331 -9.02 -6.57 -7.69
CA THR A 331 -8.70 -7.68 -8.62
C THR A 331 -9.67 -7.72 -9.79
N GLN A 332 -10.96 -7.50 -9.52
CA GLN A 332 -11.98 -7.38 -10.58
C GLN A 332 -11.70 -6.17 -11.48
N GLY A 333 -11.36 -5.03 -10.91
CA GLY A 333 -10.99 -3.83 -11.67
C GLY A 333 -9.74 -4.03 -12.55
N LEU A 334 -8.78 -4.87 -12.14
CA LEU A 334 -7.66 -5.27 -12.99
C LEU A 334 -8.14 -6.11 -14.18
N LEU A 335 -9.00 -7.09 -13.95
CA LEU A 335 -9.58 -7.93 -15.02
C LEU A 335 -10.40 -7.08 -16.01
N ASP A 336 -11.28 -6.22 -15.49
CA ASP A 336 -12.10 -5.32 -16.30
C ASP A 336 -11.25 -4.35 -17.13
N GLY A 337 -10.17 -3.85 -16.54
CA GLY A 337 -9.23 -2.98 -17.23
C GLY A 337 -8.40 -3.69 -18.27
N PHE A 338 -7.99 -4.95 -18.04
CA PHE A 338 -7.33 -5.78 -19.05
C PHE A 338 -8.27 -6.11 -20.22
N ALA A 339 -9.57 -6.28 -19.95
CA ALA A 339 -10.58 -6.50 -20.98
C ALA A 339 -10.89 -5.22 -21.79
N ARG A 340 -10.93 -4.05 -21.11
CA ARG A 340 -11.19 -2.75 -21.75
C ARG A 340 -10.11 -2.37 -22.75
N LYS A 341 -8.86 -2.61 -22.38
CA LYS A 341 -7.69 -2.38 -23.23
C LYS A 341 -6.86 -3.65 -23.18
N ASP A 342 -6.64 -4.28 -24.33
CA ASP A 342 -5.80 -5.48 -24.38
C ASP A 342 -4.34 -5.12 -24.04
N VAL A 343 -4.09 -5.03 -22.72
CA VAL A 343 -2.77 -4.64 -22.19
C VAL A 343 -1.71 -5.63 -22.63
N ALA A 344 -2.07 -6.92 -22.77
CA ALA A 344 -1.13 -7.94 -23.24
C ALA A 344 -0.71 -7.66 -24.70
N ALA A 345 -1.65 -7.33 -25.58
CA ALA A 345 -1.34 -6.96 -26.96
C ALA A 345 -0.49 -5.68 -27.07
N VAL A 346 -0.77 -4.66 -26.23
CA VAL A 346 0.06 -3.45 -26.17
C VAL A 346 1.50 -3.81 -25.76
N LYS A 347 1.65 -4.68 -24.77
CA LYS A 347 2.96 -5.13 -24.32
C LYS A 347 3.66 -6.07 -25.31
N ASP A 348 2.92 -6.86 -26.10
CA ASP A 348 3.50 -7.64 -27.22
C ASP A 348 4.21 -6.74 -28.24
N VAL A 349 3.58 -5.64 -28.63
CA VAL A 349 4.20 -4.67 -29.54
C VAL A 349 5.48 -4.10 -28.92
N GLN A 350 5.42 -3.67 -27.67
CA GLN A 350 6.60 -3.12 -26.97
C GLN A 350 7.73 -4.16 -26.80
N ASP A 351 7.39 -5.41 -26.49
CA ASP A 351 8.36 -6.50 -26.38
C ASP A 351 8.97 -6.87 -27.72
N ALA A 352 8.18 -6.89 -28.80
CA ALA A 352 8.68 -7.14 -30.14
C ALA A 352 9.65 -6.03 -30.59
N GLU A 353 9.33 -4.75 -30.34
CA GLU A 353 10.24 -3.62 -30.61
C GLU A 353 11.54 -3.73 -29.82
N PHE A 354 11.45 -4.04 -28.52
CA PHE A 354 12.62 -4.26 -27.67
C PHE A 354 13.47 -5.44 -28.15
N ARG A 355 12.87 -6.60 -28.42
CA ARG A 355 13.59 -7.81 -28.91
C ARG A 355 14.23 -7.56 -30.27
N GLY A 356 13.57 -6.78 -31.15
CA GLY A 356 14.14 -6.33 -32.43
C GLY A 356 15.37 -5.44 -32.23
N TRP A 357 15.29 -4.45 -31.34
CA TRP A 357 16.42 -3.60 -30.98
C TRP A 357 17.55 -4.40 -30.33
N TYR A 358 17.23 -5.32 -29.41
CA TYR A 358 18.21 -6.14 -28.71
C TYR A 358 19.00 -7.08 -29.64
N LYS A 359 18.36 -7.63 -30.66
CA LYS A 359 19.04 -8.44 -31.70
C LYS A 359 20.12 -7.65 -32.45
N GLN A 360 19.96 -6.33 -32.59
CA GLN A 360 20.90 -5.47 -33.33
C GLN A 360 21.98 -4.87 -32.42
N HIS A 361 21.64 -4.57 -31.16
CA HIS A 361 22.50 -3.79 -30.26
C HIS A 361 22.93 -4.55 -29.00
N GLY A 362 22.30 -5.68 -28.70
CA GLY A 362 22.63 -6.51 -27.54
C GLY A 362 23.95 -7.29 -27.72
N LYS A 363 24.43 -7.81 -26.62
CA LYS A 363 25.70 -8.59 -26.60
C LYS A 363 25.56 -10.02 -27.21
N GLY A 364 24.37 -10.35 -27.75
CA GLY A 364 24.05 -11.71 -28.18
C GLY A 364 23.80 -12.68 -27.01
N GLY A 365 23.84 -14.00 -27.27
CA GLY A 365 23.66 -15.02 -26.25
C GLY A 365 22.23 -15.43 -26.01
N SER A 366 22.00 -16.16 -24.90
CA SER A 366 20.72 -16.81 -24.53
C SER A 366 19.80 -15.97 -23.67
N LEU A 367 20.14 -14.69 -23.39
CA LEU A 367 19.41 -13.86 -22.41
C LEU A 367 17.89 -13.91 -22.56
N LEU A 368 17.37 -13.77 -23.79
CA LEU A 368 15.92 -13.71 -24.01
C LEU A 368 15.26 -15.09 -23.80
N SER A 369 15.92 -16.18 -24.23
CA SER A 369 15.41 -17.54 -23.98
C SER A 369 15.51 -17.95 -22.52
N ASP A 370 16.58 -17.54 -21.85
CA ASP A 370 16.77 -17.79 -20.42
C ASP A 370 15.72 -17.02 -19.59
N LEU A 371 15.40 -15.78 -20.01
CA LEU A 371 14.34 -14.98 -19.41
C LEU A 371 12.97 -15.65 -19.56
N ASP A 372 12.62 -16.09 -20.77
CA ASP A 372 11.32 -16.75 -21.02
C ASP A 372 11.21 -18.05 -20.21
N THR A 373 12.31 -18.82 -20.07
CA THR A 373 12.39 -20.04 -19.27
C THR A 373 12.22 -19.75 -17.77
N ALA A 374 12.93 -18.75 -17.25
CA ALA A 374 12.87 -18.39 -15.83
C ALA A 374 11.48 -17.85 -15.44
N ILE A 375 10.84 -17.04 -16.29
CA ILE A 375 9.47 -16.56 -16.09
C ILE A 375 8.46 -17.71 -16.15
N GLY A 376 8.64 -18.68 -17.05
CA GLY A 376 7.80 -19.88 -17.09
C GLY A 376 7.86 -20.68 -15.80
N ALA A 377 9.07 -20.86 -15.24
CA ALA A 377 9.26 -21.52 -13.95
C ALA A 377 8.61 -20.73 -12.78
N ASP A 378 8.72 -19.40 -12.78
CA ASP A 378 8.06 -18.52 -11.79
C ASP A 378 6.54 -18.71 -11.79
N MET A 379 5.91 -18.67 -12.98
CA MET A 379 4.46 -18.85 -13.12
C MET A 379 4.01 -20.24 -12.63
N ALA A 380 4.77 -21.30 -12.97
CA ALA A 380 4.45 -22.66 -12.51
C ALA A 380 4.55 -22.79 -10.98
N THR A 381 5.62 -22.25 -10.40
CA THR A 381 5.82 -22.26 -8.94
C THR A 381 4.74 -21.47 -8.21
N SER A 382 4.31 -20.33 -8.76
CA SER A 382 3.22 -19.52 -8.19
C SER A 382 1.90 -20.29 -8.11
N GLN A 383 1.60 -21.19 -9.06
CA GLN A 383 0.43 -22.06 -9.00
C GLN A 383 0.53 -23.10 -7.88
N GLN A 384 1.70 -23.69 -7.66
CA GLN A 384 1.92 -24.62 -6.53
C GLN A 384 1.82 -23.89 -5.17
N GLU A 385 2.31 -22.67 -5.08
CA GLU A 385 2.16 -21.82 -3.88
C GLU A 385 0.69 -21.47 -3.62
N ALA A 386 -0.09 -21.20 -4.66
CA ALA A 386 -1.54 -21.01 -4.54
C ALA A 386 -2.25 -22.29 -4.03
N GLY A 387 -1.85 -23.46 -4.54
CA GLY A 387 -2.33 -24.75 -4.02
C GLY A 387 -1.99 -24.94 -2.54
N TRP A 388 -0.76 -24.64 -2.15
CA TRP A 388 -0.34 -24.66 -0.73
C TRP A 388 -1.19 -23.72 0.14
N ALA A 389 -1.45 -22.50 -0.36
CA ALA A 389 -2.25 -21.51 0.36
C ALA A 389 -3.68 -21.98 0.59
N GLU A 390 -4.33 -22.61 -0.40
CA GLU A 390 -5.66 -23.20 -0.26
C GLU A 390 -5.67 -24.39 0.71
N ALA A 391 -4.71 -25.30 0.58
CA ALA A 391 -4.60 -26.47 1.45
C ALA A 391 -4.40 -26.12 2.92
N THR A 392 -3.73 -25.00 3.19
CA THR A 392 -3.39 -24.55 4.56
C THR A 392 -4.16 -23.30 5.01
N HIS A 393 -5.36 -23.09 4.51
CA HIS A 393 -6.17 -21.86 4.66
C HIS A 393 -6.90 -21.78 6.02
N SER A 394 -6.26 -22.14 7.13
CA SER A 394 -6.78 -21.92 8.49
C SER A 394 -5.86 -20.96 9.24
N ASP A 395 -6.44 -20.05 10.00
CA ASP A 395 -5.69 -19.08 10.81
C ASP A 395 -4.97 -19.76 11.97
N LEU A 396 -5.57 -20.82 12.56
CA LEU A 396 -4.90 -21.63 13.58
C LEU A 396 -3.74 -22.43 12.99
N LEU A 397 -3.91 -23.02 11.80
CA LEU A 397 -2.82 -23.75 11.13
C LEU A 397 -1.67 -22.82 10.74
N LYS A 398 -1.96 -21.64 10.22
CA LYS A 398 -0.95 -20.61 9.95
C LYS A 398 -0.20 -20.20 11.20
N SER A 399 -0.92 -20.07 12.34
CA SER A 399 -0.31 -19.76 13.64
C SER A 399 0.60 -20.89 14.11
N ALA A 400 0.14 -22.14 14.09
CA ALA A 400 0.92 -23.32 14.46
C ALA A 400 2.20 -23.46 13.62
N ARG A 401 2.09 -23.31 12.30
CA ARG A 401 3.24 -23.33 11.37
C ARG A 401 4.25 -22.21 11.66
N THR A 402 3.75 -21.00 11.92
CA THR A 402 4.62 -19.86 12.27
C THR A 402 5.38 -20.14 13.57
N LEU A 403 4.71 -20.68 14.59
CA LEU A 403 5.31 -21.00 15.89
C LEU A 403 6.35 -22.11 15.76
N TYR A 404 6.03 -23.18 15.04
CA TYR A 404 6.99 -24.29 14.83
C TYR A 404 8.21 -23.84 14.00
N ARG A 405 7.98 -23.07 12.93
CA ARG A 405 9.09 -22.50 12.14
C ARG A 405 9.96 -21.57 13.01
N LEU A 406 9.38 -20.74 13.86
CA LEU A 406 10.13 -19.89 14.78
C LEU A 406 11.00 -20.72 15.74
N ALA A 407 10.46 -21.81 16.27
CA ALA A 407 11.22 -22.72 17.14
C ALA A 407 12.42 -23.33 16.40
N LEU A 408 12.25 -23.75 15.16
CA LEU A 408 13.34 -24.30 14.32
C LEU A 408 14.38 -23.22 13.99
N GLU A 409 13.97 -22.03 13.57
CA GLU A 409 14.86 -20.95 13.24
C GLU A 409 15.68 -20.46 14.44
N ARG A 410 15.11 -20.48 15.63
CA ARG A 410 15.82 -20.11 16.87
C ARG A 410 16.94 -21.08 17.28
N GLN A 411 17.02 -22.26 16.68
CA GLN A 411 18.17 -23.15 16.82
C GLN A 411 19.40 -22.66 16.04
N LYS A 412 19.22 -21.72 15.13
CA LYS A 412 20.27 -21.12 14.31
C LYS A 412 20.73 -19.79 14.92
N PRO A 413 22.00 -19.39 14.70
CA PRO A 413 22.44 -18.01 14.94
C PRO A 413 21.53 -17.02 14.19
N ASP A 414 21.24 -15.85 14.77
CA ASP A 414 20.29 -14.88 14.23
C ASP A 414 20.54 -14.50 12.78
N ALA A 415 21.78 -14.30 12.40
CA ALA A 415 22.18 -13.99 11.02
C ALA A 415 21.87 -15.11 10.00
N GLN A 416 21.74 -16.36 10.45
CA GLN A 416 21.43 -17.53 9.61
C GLN A 416 19.94 -17.87 9.57
N ARG A 417 19.13 -17.23 10.43
CA ARG A 417 17.67 -17.43 10.44
C ARG A 417 17.06 -16.90 9.14
N GLU A 418 16.00 -17.55 8.73
CA GLU A 418 15.19 -17.09 7.59
C GLU A 418 14.66 -15.67 7.83
N ALA A 419 14.55 -14.85 6.77
CA ALA A 419 13.97 -13.52 6.85
C ALA A 419 12.55 -13.58 7.45
N GLY A 420 12.26 -12.67 8.38
CA GLY A 420 10.99 -12.67 9.13
C GLY A 420 10.99 -13.51 10.42
N TYR A 421 12.08 -14.25 10.72
CA TYR A 421 12.26 -15.02 11.95
C TYR A 421 13.48 -14.58 12.78
N GLN A 422 14.12 -13.50 12.40
CA GLN A 422 15.21 -12.91 13.14
C GLN A 422 14.69 -12.23 14.43
N GLU A 423 15.57 -11.95 15.38
CA GLU A 423 15.18 -11.31 16.65
C GLU A 423 14.49 -9.96 16.42
N ARG A 424 14.92 -9.22 15.39
CA ARG A 424 14.29 -7.97 14.95
C ARG A 424 12.81 -8.11 14.55
N ASP A 425 12.36 -9.34 14.22
CA ASP A 425 11.01 -9.60 13.70
C ASP A 425 10.06 -10.18 14.76
N LEU A 426 10.61 -10.56 15.92
CA LEU A 426 9.85 -11.25 16.98
C LEU A 426 8.65 -10.43 17.49
N SER A 427 8.78 -9.11 17.59
CA SER A 427 7.68 -8.22 17.98
C SER A 427 6.52 -8.27 16.98
N PHE A 428 6.82 -8.34 15.68
CA PHE A 428 5.81 -8.45 14.62
C PHE A 428 5.13 -9.82 14.62
N ILE A 429 5.88 -10.90 14.87
CA ILE A 429 5.32 -12.24 15.05
C ILE A 429 4.34 -12.26 16.22
N LYS A 430 4.75 -11.74 17.40
CA LYS A 430 3.89 -11.63 18.57
C LYS A 430 2.63 -10.82 18.29
N ALA A 431 2.79 -9.66 17.67
CA ALA A 431 1.67 -8.79 17.32
C ALA A 431 0.67 -9.47 16.37
N ARG A 432 1.16 -10.24 15.38
CA ARG A 432 0.31 -11.02 14.45
C ARG A 432 -0.46 -12.11 15.17
N LEU A 433 0.20 -12.88 16.04
CA LEU A 433 -0.44 -13.93 16.82
C LEU A 433 -1.49 -13.37 17.80
N ASN A 434 -1.21 -12.21 18.39
CA ASN A 434 -2.14 -11.52 19.29
C ASN A 434 -3.39 -10.99 18.55
N ARG A 435 -3.22 -10.45 17.34
CA ARG A 435 -4.33 -9.88 16.55
C ARG A 435 -5.44 -10.89 16.27
N LEU A 436 -5.10 -12.18 16.24
CA LEU A 436 -6.08 -13.23 16.02
C LEU A 436 -7.23 -13.19 17.06
N GLU A 437 -6.96 -12.72 18.28
CA GLU A 437 -7.99 -12.56 19.32
C GLU A 437 -9.18 -11.68 18.87
N GLN A 438 -8.90 -10.67 18.06
CA GLN A 438 -9.90 -9.69 17.61
C GLN A 438 -10.79 -10.20 16.48
N SER A 439 -10.28 -11.10 15.63
CA SER A 439 -10.93 -11.55 14.40
C SER A 439 -11.19 -13.05 14.33
N PHE A 440 -10.91 -13.82 15.38
CA PHE A 440 -11.01 -15.26 15.35
C PHE A 440 -12.33 -15.77 15.94
N VAL A 441 -13.02 -16.61 15.16
CA VAL A 441 -14.16 -17.41 15.57
C VAL A 441 -13.92 -18.84 15.07
N PRO A 442 -13.82 -19.85 15.96
CA PRO A 442 -13.46 -21.21 15.59
C PRO A 442 -14.34 -21.82 14.48
N SER A 443 -15.66 -21.65 14.57
CA SER A 443 -16.60 -22.17 13.58
C SER A 443 -16.44 -21.53 12.19
N VAL A 444 -16.09 -20.25 12.14
CA VAL A 444 -15.85 -19.53 10.87
C VAL A 444 -14.53 -19.97 10.24
N ASP A 445 -13.42 -20.03 11.00
CA ASP A 445 -12.13 -20.51 10.50
C ASP A 445 -12.23 -21.96 10.01
N GLN A 446 -12.96 -22.81 10.77
CA GLN A 446 -13.27 -24.19 10.36
C GLN A 446 -13.98 -24.25 9.00
N ALA A 447 -15.07 -23.50 8.84
CA ALA A 447 -15.86 -23.49 7.61
C ALA A 447 -15.05 -22.97 6.41
N ARG A 448 -14.26 -21.91 6.61
CA ARG A 448 -13.35 -21.37 5.61
C ARG A 448 -12.32 -22.40 5.16
N TRP A 449 -11.69 -23.10 6.11
CA TRP A 449 -10.70 -24.12 5.77
C TRP A 449 -11.29 -25.31 5.05
N GLN A 450 -12.46 -25.82 5.49
CA GLN A 450 -13.18 -26.89 4.78
C GLN A 450 -13.53 -26.49 3.32
N ALA A 451 -14.00 -25.27 3.12
CA ALA A 451 -14.27 -24.73 1.78
C ALA A 451 -12.99 -24.63 0.94
N ALA A 452 -11.89 -24.19 1.52
CA ALA A 452 -10.60 -24.09 0.84
C ALA A 452 -10.03 -25.46 0.44
N LEU A 453 -10.14 -26.47 1.31
CA LEU A 453 -9.75 -27.86 0.97
C LEU A 453 -10.59 -28.44 -0.17
N ASN A 454 -11.88 -28.11 -0.24
CA ASN A 454 -12.73 -28.50 -1.37
C ASN A 454 -12.32 -27.80 -2.67
N ARG A 455 -11.80 -26.57 -2.62
CA ARG A 455 -11.21 -25.89 -3.79
C ARG A 455 -9.88 -26.52 -4.18
N TYR A 456 -9.00 -26.74 -3.19
CA TYR A 456 -7.72 -27.41 -3.39
C TYR A 456 -7.86 -28.77 -4.11
N ALA A 457 -8.79 -29.61 -3.66
CA ALA A 457 -9.04 -30.92 -4.27
C ALA A 457 -9.49 -30.87 -5.75
N LYS A 458 -9.92 -29.70 -6.23
CA LYS A 458 -10.35 -29.48 -7.63
C LYS A 458 -9.25 -28.85 -8.50
N LEU A 459 -8.11 -28.50 -7.92
CA LEU A 459 -6.99 -27.98 -8.69
C LEU A 459 -6.40 -29.06 -9.60
N ASP A 460 -5.75 -28.63 -10.69
CA ASP A 460 -4.94 -29.53 -11.51
C ASP A 460 -3.85 -30.17 -10.62
N PRO A 461 -3.67 -31.51 -10.65
CA PRO A 461 -2.67 -32.20 -9.83
C PRO A 461 -1.23 -31.65 -9.94
N LYS A 462 -0.86 -31.06 -11.09
CA LYS A 462 0.44 -30.40 -11.25
C LYS A 462 0.65 -29.19 -10.34
N ASN A 463 -0.45 -28.60 -9.86
CA ASN A 463 -0.46 -27.44 -8.95
C ASN A 463 -0.50 -27.87 -7.47
N HIS A 464 -0.55 -29.18 -7.19
CA HIS A 464 -0.41 -29.72 -5.84
C HIS A 464 1.06 -29.75 -5.46
N PRO A 465 1.47 -29.13 -4.34
CA PRO A 465 2.84 -29.28 -3.83
C PRO A 465 3.16 -30.76 -3.55
N GLN A 466 4.38 -31.15 -3.87
CA GLN A 466 4.81 -32.54 -3.75
C GLN A 466 4.62 -33.10 -2.33
N GLY A 467 3.97 -34.23 -2.22
CA GLY A 467 3.74 -34.95 -0.96
C GLY A 467 2.71 -34.33 -0.02
N LEU A 468 2.09 -33.20 -0.38
CA LEU A 468 1.16 -32.48 0.49
C LEU A 468 -0.13 -33.28 0.70
N ASP A 469 -0.70 -33.89 -0.33
CA ASP A 469 -2.01 -34.57 -0.28
C ASP A 469 -2.09 -35.66 0.79
N ALA A 470 -1.00 -36.41 0.97
CA ALA A 470 -0.94 -37.48 1.98
C ALA A 470 -0.87 -36.98 3.43
N LEU A 471 -0.57 -35.69 3.63
CA LEU A 471 -0.39 -35.06 4.94
C LEU A 471 -1.64 -34.32 5.42
N LEU A 472 -2.57 -33.99 4.49
CA LEU A 472 -3.75 -33.22 4.81
C LEU A 472 -4.78 -34.06 5.59
N PRO A 473 -5.53 -33.44 6.53
CA PRO A 473 -6.60 -34.13 7.23
C PRO A 473 -7.78 -34.36 6.28
N LYS A 474 -8.52 -35.40 6.53
CA LYS A 474 -9.85 -35.57 5.92
C LYS A 474 -10.76 -34.45 6.41
N ILE A 475 -11.67 -33.98 5.54
CA ILE A 475 -12.57 -32.84 5.84
C ILE A 475 -13.46 -33.11 7.07
N ASP A 476 -13.91 -34.37 7.25
CA ASP A 476 -14.73 -34.83 8.39
C ASP A 476 -13.96 -34.87 9.72
N ALA A 477 -12.63 -34.89 9.70
CA ALA A 477 -11.81 -34.83 10.91
C ALA A 477 -11.60 -33.39 11.43
N ILE A 478 -11.79 -32.37 10.60
CA ILE A 478 -11.51 -30.98 10.95
C ILE A 478 -12.31 -30.48 12.17
N PRO A 479 -13.63 -30.75 12.32
CA PRO A 479 -14.38 -30.33 13.50
C PRO A 479 -13.78 -30.82 14.82
N ALA A 480 -13.27 -32.05 14.85
CA ALA A 480 -12.61 -32.61 16.03
C ALA A 480 -11.30 -31.89 16.35
N MET A 481 -10.54 -31.46 15.34
CA MET A 481 -9.31 -30.69 15.52
C MET A 481 -9.59 -29.35 16.18
N PHE A 482 -10.62 -28.61 15.72
CA PHE A 482 -11.00 -27.31 16.31
C PHE A 482 -11.53 -27.46 17.74
N LYS A 483 -12.17 -28.58 18.07
CA LYS A 483 -12.68 -28.85 19.42
C LYS A 483 -11.59 -29.16 20.43
N SER A 484 -10.48 -29.77 19.99
CA SER A 484 -9.42 -30.26 20.88
C SER A 484 -8.19 -29.39 20.95
N THR A 485 -8.05 -28.38 20.07
CA THR A 485 -6.90 -27.46 20.06
C THR A 485 -6.98 -26.44 21.18
N GLU A 486 -5.84 -26.09 21.75
CA GLU A 486 -5.71 -24.96 22.67
C GLU A 486 -5.25 -23.66 22.00
N LEU A 487 -4.87 -23.70 20.72
CA LEU A 487 -4.36 -22.52 20.00
C LEU A 487 -5.43 -21.44 19.75
N GLY A 488 -6.70 -21.73 19.95
CA GLY A 488 -7.78 -20.74 19.94
C GLY A 488 -7.66 -19.71 21.05
N ASP A 489 -7.11 -20.09 22.21
CA ASP A 489 -6.82 -19.19 23.33
C ASP A 489 -5.51 -18.42 23.08
N THR A 490 -5.56 -17.09 23.23
CA THR A 490 -4.42 -16.22 22.95
C THR A 490 -3.25 -16.47 23.91
N THR A 491 -3.50 -16.65 25.18
CA THR A 491 -2.45 -16.87 26.19
C THR A 491 -1.74 -18.19 25.92
N ARG A 492 -2.50 -19.26 25.68
CA ARG A 492 -1.96 -20.59 25.34
C ARG A 492 -1.19 -20.56 24.02
N ARG A 493 -1.72 -19.89 23.00
CA ARG A 493 -1.05 -19.71 21.70
C ARG A 493 0.28 -18.99 21.85
N LEU A 494 0.34 -17.89 22.60
CA LEU A 494 1.56 -17.11 22.81
C LEU A 494 2.59 -17.86 23.66
N ALA A 495 2.18 -18.77 24.55
CA ALA A 495 3.08 -19.60 25.35
C ALA A 495 3.98 -20.52 24.50
N TRP A 496 3.63 -20.78 23.25
CA TRP A 496 4.43 -21.56 22.31
C TRP A 496 5.64 -20.80 21.75
N ILE A 497 5.69 -19.47 21.85
CA ILE A 497 6.78 -18.65 21.28
C ILE A 497 8.16 -19.02 21.85
N GLY A 498 8.22 -19.46 23.11
CA GLY A 498 9.48 -19.80 23.78
C GLY A 498 9.83 -21.29 23.79
N LYS A 499 8.97 -22.14 23.23
CA LYS A 499 9.18 -23.59 23.25
C LYS A 499 10.23 -24.01 22.20
N ASP A 500 10.98 -25.08 22.52
CA ASP A 500 11.90 -25.73 21.61
C ASP A 500 11.17 -26.63 20.59
N PRO A 501 11.83 -27.06 19.49
CA PRO A 501 11.18 -27.91 18.48
C PRO A 501 10.71 -29.27 19.01
N GLU A 502 11.31 -29.80 20.06
CA GLU A 502 10.92 -31.09 20.64
C GLU A 502 9.56 -31.00 21.35
N ALA A 503 9.29 -29.88 22.03
CA ALA A 503 7.97 -29.65 22.62
C ALA A 503 6.85 -29.70 21.57
N PHE A 504 7.10 -29.19 20.36
CA PHE A 504 6.14 -29.28 19.25
C PHE A 504 5.95 -30.71 18.75
N ARG A 505 7.03 -31.49 18.60
CA ARG A 505 6.95 -32.91 18.18
C ARG A 505 6.19 -33.76 19.16
N ASN A 506 6.33 -33.46 20.45
CA ASN A 506 5.70 -34.18 21.55
C ASN A 506 4.31 -33.64 21.93
N SER A 507 3.81 -32.61 21.26
CA SER A 507 2.49 -32.03 21.49
C SER A 507 1.37 -32.98 21.06
N HIS A 508 0.24 -32.96 21.77
CA HIS A 508 -0.98 -33.64 21.37
C HIS A 508 -1.97 -32.71 20.68
N ASP A 509 -1.66 -31.41 20.55
CA ASP A 509 -2.50 -30.46 19.84
C ASP A 509 -2.53 -30.79 18.34
N PRO A 510 -3.73 -30.99 17.73
CA PRO A 510 -3.83 -31.46 16.35
C PRO A 510 -3.29 -30.46 15.30
N PHE A 511 -3.37 -29.15 15.55
CA PHE A 511 -2.82 -28.14 14.64
C PHE A 511 -1.29 -28.09 14.73
N ILE A 512 -0.73 -28.24 15.94
CA ILE A 512 0.71 -28.32 16.12
C ILE A 512 1.25 -29.59 15.47
N GLN A 513 0.61 -30.73 15.69
CA GLN A 513 1.00 -31.97 15.05
C GLN A 513 0.91 -31.89 13.51
N LEU A 514 -0.12 -31.23 12.98
CA LEU A 514 -0.22 -31.01 11.54
C LEU A 514 0.91 -30.07 11.05
N ALA A 515 1.19 -29.00 11.77
CA ALA A 515 2.29 -28.08 11.43
C ALA A 515 3.65 -28.81 11.39
N VAL A 516 3.90 -29.74 12.33
CA VAL A 516 5.11 -30.57 12.35
C VAL A 516 5.17 -31.46 11.11
N ARG A 517 4.08 -32.15 10.77
CA ARG A 517 4.04 -33.04 9.58
C ARG A 517 4.19 -32.29 8.25
N LEU A 518 3.64 -31.07 8.16
CA LEU A 518 3.71 -30.24 6.95
C LEU A 518 5.07 -29.56 6.74
N GLN A 519 5.96 -29.60 7.74
CA GLN A 519 7.21 -28.84 7.70
C GLN A 519 8.08 -29.19 6.51
N ASP A 520 8.31 -30.47 6.25
CA ASP A 520 9.23 -30.91 5.17
C ASP A 520 8.67 -30.58 3.78
N SER A 521 7.36 -30.76 3.56
CA SER A 521 6.71 -30.38 2.30
C SER A 521 6.75 -28.85 2.09
N GLY A 522 6.52 -28.06 3.15
CA GLY A 522 6.67 -26.62 3.10
C GLY A 522 8.09 -26.16 2.79
N MET A 523 9.09 -26.83 3.39
CA MET A 523 10.51 -26.56 3.10
C MET A 523 10.91 -26.95 1.67
N ALA A 524 10.36 -28.04 1.13
CA ALA A 524 10.60 -28.42 -0.25
C ALA A 524 10.10 -27.34 -1.22
N LEU A 525 8.88 -26.85 -1.01
CA LEU A 525 8.30 -25.76 -1.81
C LEU A 525 9.11 -24.46 -1.68
N GLU A 526 9.53 -24.09 -0.45
CA GLU A 526 10.39 -22.92 -0.20
C GLU A 526 11.74 -23.03 -0.90
N ASN A 527 12.39 -24.20 -0.83
CA ASN A 527 13.67 -24.44 -1.50
C ASN A 527 13.53 -24.37 -3.03
N HIS A 528 12.42 -24.89 -3.57
CA HIS A 528 12.11 -24.76 -5.00
C HIS A 528 11.89 -23.29 -5.39
N ARG A 529 11.16 -22.51 -4.58
CA ARG A 529 11.01 -21.06 -4.78
C ARG A 529 12.37 -20.35 -4.78
N LYS A 530 13.26 -20.63 -3.84
CA LYS A 530 14.61 -20.06 -3.79
C LYS A 530 15.45 -20.40 -5.03
N GLU A 531 15.29 -21.62 -5.58
CA GLU A 531 15.94 -22.00 -6.86
C GLU A 531 15.44 -21.13 -8.02
N VAL A 532 14.11 -20.95 -8.12
CA VAL A 532 13.48 -20.12 -9.16
C VAL A 532 13.88 -18.65 -8.98
N ASP A 533 13.81 -18.12 -7.77
CA ASP A 533 14.15 -16.73 -7.46
C ASP A 533 15.60 -16.40 -7.80
N GLY A 534 16.53 -17.27 -7.46
CA GLY A 534 17.94 -17.06 -7.80
C GLY A 534 18.23 -17.16 -9.30
N ASN A 535 17.45 -17.96 -10.05
CA ASN A 535 17.53 -17.96 -11.52
C ASN A 535 16.97 -16.65 -12.10
N LEU A 536 15.87 -16.13 -11.56
CA LEU A 536 15.33 -14.80 -11.91
C LEU A 536 16.32 -13.69 -11.56
N GLU A 537 16.94 -13.72 -10.38
CA GLU A 537 17.98 -12.76 -9.93
C GLU A 537 19.22 -12.77 -10.84
N ARG A 538 19.46 -13.83 -11.58
CA ARG A 538 20.54 -13.91 -12.57
C ARG A 538 20.17 -13.24 -13.88
N VAL A 539 18.95 -13.43 -14.36
CA VAL A 539 18.53 -13.10 -15.73
C VAL A 539 17.85 -11.73 -15.81
N ILE A 540 16.95 -11.43 -14.87
CA ILE A 540 16.14 -10.21 -14.92
C ILE A 540 16.97 -8.92 -14.84
N PRO A 541 18.05 -8.81 -14.01
CA PRO A 541 18.87 -7.61 -14.01
C PRO A 541 19.49 -7.32 -15.38
N GLN A 542 19.99 -8.34 -16.09
CA GLN A 542 20.54 -8.20 -17.43
C GLN A 542 19.49 -7.76 -18.46
N TYR A 543 18.27 -8.30 -18.34
CA TYR A 543 17.13 -7.85 -19.15
C TYR A 543 16.80 -6.38 -18.86
N MET A 544 16.73 -5.98 -17.59
CA MET A 544 16.45 -4.59 -17.20
C MET A 544 17.53 -3.62 -17.67
N ASP A 545 18.80 -3.99 -17.59
CA ASP A 545 19.91 -3.19 -18.14
C ASP A 545 19.71 -2.94 -19.64
N ALA A 546 19.31 -3.97 -20.39
CA ALA A 546 19.02 -3.86 -21.80
C ALA A 546 17.79 -2.99 -22.08
N VAL A 547 16.70 -3.10 -21.28
CA VAL A 547 15.51 -2.25 -21.36
C VAL A 547 15.86 -0.79 -21.09
N ILE A 548 16.67 -0.53 -20.07
CA ILE A 548 17.13 0.83 -19.72
C ILE A 548 17.95 1.41 -20.88
N ALA A 549 18.87 0.64 -21.46
CA ALA A 549 19.67 1.06 -22.61
C ALA A 549 18.80 1.36 -23.83
N TRP A 550 17.81 0.50 -24.10
CA TRP A 550 16.84 0.71 -25.19
C TRP A 550 16.02 1.99 -24.99
N LYS A 551 15.45 2.20 -23.82
CA LYS A 551 14.68 3.42 -23.50
C LYS A 551 15.55 4.68 -23.60
N LYS A 552 16.79 4.60 -23.09
CA LYS A 552 17.76 5.70 -23.19
C LYS A 552 18.11 6.06 -24.63
N SER A 553 18.21 5.06 -25.54
CA SER A 553 18.41 5.32 -26.96
C SER A 553 17.26 6.08 -27.62
N GLN A 554 16.07 6.05 -26.99
CA GLN A 554 14.87 6.84 -27.40
C GLN A 554 14.74 8.17 -26.66
N GLY A 555 15.71 8.55 -25.82
CA GLY A 555 15.63 9.75 -24.97
C GLY A 555 14.63 9.65 -23.81
N LYS A 556 14.18 8.44 -23.46
CA LYS A 556 13.17 8.21 -22.42
C LYS A 556 13.87 7.76 -21.11
N PRO A 557 13.70 8.49 -20.00
CA PRO A 557 14.19 8.04 -18.70
C PRO A 557 13.38 6.82 -18.22
N VAL A 558 13.99 6.02 -17.34
CA VAL A 558 13.38 4.82 -16.74
C VAL A 558 13.37 4.97 -15.22
N TYR A 559 12.22 4.78 -14.64
CA TYR A 559 12.04 4.68 -13.19
C TYR A 559 11.85 3.21 -12.80
N PRO A 560 12.28 2.77 -11.60
CA PRO A 560 12.02 1.41 -11.15
C PRO A 560 10.59 1.23 -10.65
N ASP A 561 10.04 0.02 -10.76
CA ASP A 561 8.78 -0.32 -10.13
C ASP A 561 8.74 0.10 -8.66
N ALA A 562 7.57 0.47 -8.15
CA ALA A 562 7.36 0.76 -6.74
C ALA A 562 7.65 -0.47 -5.87
N ASN A 563 8.23 -0.24 -4.69
CA ASN A 563 8.68 -1.29 -3.77
C ASN A 563 8.65 -0.83 -2.30
N SER A 564 7.64 -0.04 -1.93
CA SER A 564 7.44 0.53 -0.57
C SER A 564 8.52 1.51 -0.13
N THR A 565 9.28 2.10 -1.08
CA THR A 565 10.28 3.12 -0.80
C THR A 565 9.78 4.51 -1.19
N LEU A 566 10.44 5.56 -0.65
CA LEU A 566 10.07 6.94 -0.94
C LEU A 566 10.18 7.24 -2.44
N ARG A 567 9.09 7.74 -3.01
CA ARG A 567 8.99 8.15 -4.41
C ARG A 567 8.35 9.52 -4.53
N VAL A 568 8.65 10.18 -5.63
CA VAL A 568 7.99 11.41 -6.04
C VAL A 568 7.33 11.17 -7.38
N THR A 569 6.08 11.56 -7.48
CA THR A 569 5.33 11.63 -8.73
C THR A 569 4.80 13.04 -8.92
N TYR A 570 4.47 13.41 -10.14
CA TYR A 570 3.92 14.72 -10.45
C TYR A 570 2.79 14.59 -11.46
N GLY A 571 2.02 15.64 -11.61
CA GLY A 571 0.91 15.69 -12.53
C GLY A 571 0.18 17.01 -12.45
N THR A 572 -1.02 17.05 -12.97
CA THR A 572 -1.91 18.22 -12.93
C THR A 572 -3.28 17.84 -12.43
N VAL A 573 -4.00 18.79 -11.83
CA VAL A 573 -5.42 18.64 -11.54
C VAL A 573 -6.17 18.51 -12.87
N ALA A 574 -6.89 17.42 -13.09
CA ALA A 574 -7.47 17.14 -14.39
C ALA A 574 -8.74 16.31 -14.34
N PRO A 575 -9.75 16.65 -15.17
CA PRO A 575 -10.90 15.80 -15.45
C PRO A 575 -10.48 14.56 -16.27
N TYR A 576 -11.41 13.64 -16.50
CA TYR A 576 -11.23 12.56 -17.45
C TYR A 576 -12.56 12.06 -18.01
N THR A 577 -12.47 11.33 -19.12
CA THR A 577 -13.60 10.70 -19.79
C THR A 577 -13.47 9.18 -19.64
N PRO A 578 -14.19 8.56 -18.69
CA PRO A 578 -14.09 7.12 -18.43
C PRO A 578 -14.68 6.29 -19.59
N ARG A 579 -15.65 6.81 -20.29
CA ARG A 579 -16.31 6.21 -21.46
C ARG A 579 -17.05 7.28 -22.27
N ASP A 580 -17.46 6.92 -23.47
CA ASP A 580 -18.19 7.82 -24.34
C ASP A 580 -19.39 8.50 -23.66
N GLY A 581 -19.54 9.78 -23.86
CA GLY A 581 -20.63 10.60 -23.35
C GLY A 581 -20.53 10.94 -21.83
N ILE A 582 -19.50 10.50 -21.10
CA ILE A 582 -19.32 10.81 -19.68
C ILE A 582 -18.02 11.56 -19.44
N VAL A 583 -18.13 12.74 -18.84
CA VAL A 583 -17.00 13.52 -18.34
C VAL A 583 -17.10 13.63 -16.83
N LYS A 584 -16.08 13.16 -16.09
CA LYS A 584 -15.93 13.36 -14.65
C LYS A 584 -15.08 14.61 -14.44
N GLY A 585 -15.69 15.65 -13.82
CA GLY A 585 -15.02 16.92 -13.49
C GLY A 585 -13.89 16.71 -12.48
N PRO A 586 -12.98 17.70 -12.34
CA PRO A 586 -11.82 17.54 -11.47
C PRO A 586 -12.10 17.67 -9.98
N PHE A 587 -13.28 18.17 -9.56
CA PHE A 587 -13.63 18.38 -8.15
C PHE A 587 -14.99 17.78 -7.86
N SER A 588 -15.14 17.23 -6.66
CA SER A 588 -16.41 16.99 -5.98
C SER A 588 -16.58 17.98 -4.82
N THR A 589 -17.81 18.22 -4.37
CA THR A 589 -18.14 19.27 -3.42
C THR A 589 -18.98 18.75 -2.27
N VAL A 590 -19.15 19.58 -1.24
CA VAL A 590 -19.97 19.24 -0.06
C VAL A 590 -21.45 19.05 -0.39
N GLU A 591 -21.96 19.62 -1.48
CA GLU A 591 -23.32 19.37 -1.97
C GLU A 591 -23.53 17.89 -2.30
N GLY A 592 -22.53 17.22 -2.87
CA GLY A 592 -22.61 15.79 -3.15
C GLY A 592 -22.71 14.92 -1.89
N ILE A 593 -22.30 15.41 -0.72
CA ILE A 593 -22.56 14.76 0.56
C ILE A 593 -24.06 14.79 0.84
N VAL A 594 -24.70 15.97 0.68
CA VAL A 594 -26.14 16.15 0.92
C VAL A 594 -26.97 15.31 -0.04
N GLU A 595 -26.55 15.24 -1.32
CA GLU A 595 -27.23 14.44 -2.35
C GLU A 595 -27.21 12.94 -2.06
N LYS A 596 -26.08 12.44 -1.52
CA LYS A 596 -25.90 11.01 -1.19
C LYS A 596 -26.35 10.65 0.23
N ALA A 597 -26.51 11.65 1.13
CA ALA A 597 -26.77 11.37 2.54
C ALA A 597 -28.09 10.61 2.76
N THR A 598 -28.01 9.57 3.57
CA THR A 598 -29.15 8.77 4.06
C THR A 598 -29.00 8.55 5.56
N ASP A 599 -30.01 7.94 6.21
CA ASP A 599 -29.93 7.55 7.63
C ASP A 599 -29.16 6.22 7.84
N LYS A 600 -28.63 5.63 6.77
CA LYS A 600 -27.97 4.31 6.80
C LYS A 600 -26.55 4.38 6.31
N GLU A 601 -25.69 3.61 6.94
CA GLU A 601 -24.33 3.35 6.43
C GLU A 601 -24.38 2.80 5.00
N PRO A 602 -23.43 3.19 4.17
CA PRO A 602 -22.26 4.04 4.45
C PRO A 602 -22.48 5.53 4.13
N PHE A 603 -23.73 5.99 3.97
CA PHE A 603 -24.08 7.37 3.59
C PHE A 603 -24.73 8.17 4.75
N ASN A 604 -24.50 7.77 6.00
CA ASN A 604 -25.03 8.35 7.23
C ASN A 604 -24.22 9.57 7.70
N ALA A 605 -24.14 10.64 6.88
CA ALA A 605 -23.38 11.84 7.22
C ALA A 605 -23.81 12.44 8.57
N PRO A 606 -22.89 12.95 9.43
CA PRO A 606 -23.21 13.52 10.73
C PRO A 606 -24.13 14.74 10.63
N ALA A 607 -25.06 14.88 11.56
CA ALA A 607 -26.04 15.96 11.55
C ALA A 607 -25.40 17.36 11.59
N ASN A 608 -24.32 17.55 12.39
CA ASN A 608 -23.56 18.80 12.47
C ASN A 608 -22.86 19.15 11.16
N LEU A 609 -22.33 18.15 10.42
CA LEU A 609 -21.76 18.33 9.09
C LEU A 609 -22.84 18.80 8.10
N LEU A 610 -23.97 18.09 8.04
CA LEU A 610 -25.10 18.45 7.15
C LEU A 610 -25.66 19.84 7.49
N GLN A 611 -25.72 20.19 8.77
CA GLN A 611 -26.15 21.54 9.21
C GLN A 611 -25.16 22.60 8.72
N ALA A 612 -23.84 22.38 8.88
CA ALA A 612 -22.81 23.32 8.42
C ALA A 612 -22.90 23.58 6.91
N ILE A 613 -23.23 22.56 6.14
CA ILE A 613 -23.41 22.65 4.67
C ILE A 613 -24.69 23.45 4.35
N ARG A 614 -25.83 23.11 4.97
CA ARG A 614 -27.13 23.79 4.74
C ARG A 614 -27.07 25.28 5.09
N GLU A 615 -26.37 25.63 6.17
CA GLU A 615 -26.13 27.00 6.61
C GLU A 615 -25.05 27.72 5.81
N LYS A 616 -24.37 27.01 4.88
CA LYS A 616 -23.27 27.53 4.06
C LYS A 616 -22.16 28.16 4.89
N ARG A 617 -21.78 27.52 6.01
CA ARG A 617 -20.70 27.97 6.89
C ARG A 617 -19.35 27.69 6.25
N TYR A 618 -19.11 28.17 5.03
CA TYR A 618 -17.91 27.84 4.24
C TYR A 618 -16.69 28.68 4.61
N GLY A 619 -16.92 29.89 5.14
CA GLY A 619 -15.84 30.79 5.58
C GLY A 619 -14.79 31.02 4.50
N VAL A 620 -13.53 31.00 4.90
CA VAL A 620 -12.37 31.19 4.03
C VAL A 620 -12.03 29.98 3.16
N PHE A 621 -12.74 28.85 3.33
CA PHE A 621 -12.50 27.61 2.62
C PHE A 621 -13.35 27.47 1.35
N LYS A 622 -14.26 28.43 1.13
CA LYS A 622 -15.08 28.51 -0.07
C LYS A 622 -14.21 28.71 -1.30
N ASP A 623 -14.33 27.81 -2.28
CA ASP A 623 -13.73 28.03 -3.60
C ASP A 623 -14.50 29.14 -4.34
N PRO A 624 -13.85 30.17 -4.86
CA PRO A 624 -14.52 31.30 -5.53
C PRO A 624 -15.15 30.93 -6.87
N VAL A 625 -14.67 29.89 -7.54
CA VAL A 625 -15.19 29.43 -8.83
C VAL A 625 -16.35 28.44 -8.64
N LEU A 626 -16.17 27.46 -7.74
CA LEU A 626 -17.18 26.45 -7.43
C LEU A 626 -18.33 27.04 -6.58
N GLY A 627 -18.07 28.13 -5.86
CA GLY A 627 -19.06 28.76 -4.97
C GLY A 627 -19.33 27.99 -3.66
N THR A 628 -18.55 26.96 -3.37
CA THR A 628 -18.73 26.03 -2.26
C THR A 628 -17.37 25.47 -1.79
N VAL A 629 -17.38 24.50 -0.85
CA VAL A 629 -16.17 23.81 -0.37
C VAL A 629 -15.96 22.54 -1.21
N PRO A 630 -14.82 22.39 -1.93
CA PRO A 630 -14.48 21.15 -2.61
C PRO A 630 -14.06 20.08 -1.60
N VAL A 631 -14.51 18.84 -1.79
CA VAL A 631 -14.20 17.71 -0.89
C VAL A 631 -13.04 16.89 -1.42
N ASN A 632 -13.14 16.40 -2.65
CA ASN A 632 -12.08 15.63 -3.28
C ASN A 632 -11.76 16.20 -4.67
N PHE A 633 -10.53 15.95 -5.12
CA PHE A 633 -10.12 16.33 -6.47
C PHE A 633 -9.34 15.21 -7.16
N LEU A 634 -9.34 15.27 -8.48
CA LEU A 634 -8.62 14.36 -9.37
C LEU A 634 -7.31 14.96 -9.83
N SER A 635 -6.28 14.13 -9.96
CA SER A 635 -5.06 14.50 -10.66
C SER A 635 -4.56 13.39 -11.58
N SER A 636 -3.70 13.78 -12.51
CA SER A 636 -3.01 12.86 -13.43
C SER A 636 -1.79 12.17 -12.82
N ALA A 637 -1.52 12.33 -11.53
CA ALA A 637 -0.35 11.75 -10.86
C ALA A 637 -0.39 10.22 -10.86
N ASP A 638 0.78 9.62 -11.05
CA ASP A 638 0.97 8.17 -10.99
C ASP A 638 1.07 7.69 -9.55
N THR A 639 0.04 6.98 -9.07
CA THR A 639 -0.05 6.49 -7.69
C THR A 639 -0.42 5.01 -7.64
N THR A 640 -0.10 4.32 -6.55
CA THR A 640 -0.58 2.96 -6.26
C THR A 640 -0.85 2.79 -4.75
N GLY A 641 -1.32 1.62 -4.33
CA GLY A 641 -1.47 1.29 -2.90
C GLY A 641 -0.17 1.58 -2.13
N GLY A 642 -0.27 2.16 -0.93
CA GLY A 642 0.86 2.71 -0.17
C GLY A 642 1.03 4.22 -0.32
N ASN A 643 0.54 4.84 -1.43
CA ASN A 643 0.42 6.30 -1.52
C ASN A 643 -0.71 6.88 -0.66
N SER A 644 -1.51 6.07 0.01
CA SER A 644 -2.47 6.53 1.01
C SER A 644 -1.78 7.41 2.05
N GLY A 645 -2.26 8.64 2.27
CA GLY A 645 -1.68 9.65 3.15
C GLY A 645 -0.50 10.42 2.57
N SER A 646 -0.09 10.15 1.31
CA SER A 646 0.96 10.92 0.64
C SER A 646 0.56 12.38 0.53
N ALA A 647 1.52 13.26 0.87
CA ALA A 647 1.34 14.69 0.74
C ALA A 647 1.20 15.08 -0.73
N VAL A 648 0.08 15.70 -1.09
CA VAL A 648 -0.08 16.40 -2.37
C VAL A 648 0.30 17.85 -2.16
N MET A 649 1.32 18.29 -2.88
CA MET A 649 1.90 19.62 -2.73
C MET A 649 1.66 20.45 -3.99
N ASN A 650 1.48 21.75 -3.79
CA ASN A 650 1.44 22.71 -4.89
C ASN A 650 2.87 22.96 -5.45
N ARG A 651 2.96 23.80 -6.47
CA ARG A 651 4.23 24.20 -7.11
C ARG A 651 5.31 24.76 -6.15
N ARG A 652 4.93 25.17 -4.92
CA ARG A 652 5.82 25.73 -3.90
C ARG A 652 6.23 24.72 -2.82
N GLY A 653 5.70 23.49 -2.85
CA GLY A 653 5.92 22.45 -1.83
C GLY A 653 5.04 22.60 -0.59
N GLU A 654 3.93 23.31 -0.69
CA GLU A 654 2.94 23.45 0.38
C GLU A 654 1.88 22.37 0.24
N LEU A 655 1.41 21.82 1.36
CA LEU A 655 0.37 20.79 1.41
C LEU A 655 -0.97 21.35 0.96
N VAL A 656 -1.56 20.77 -0.09
CA VAL A 656 -2.85 21.16 -0.67
C VAL A 656 -3.85 20.00 -0.75
N GLY A 657 -3.43 18.80 -0.41
CA GLY A 657 -4.29 17.61 -0.36
C GLY A 657 -3.57 16.39 0.17
N LEU A 658 -4.33 15.33 0.38
CA LEU A 658 -3.83 14.00 0.74
C LEU A 658 -4.30 12.99 -0.29
N ASN A 659 -3.38 12.21 -0.86
CA ASN A 659 -3.78 11.09 -1.71
C ASN A 659 -4.42 10.00 -0.86
N PHE A 660 -5.55 9.43 -1.31
CA PHE A 660 -6.18 8.32 -0.58
C PHE A 660 -6.69 7.20 -1.49
N ASP A 661 -6.98 7.48 -2.76
CA ASP A 661 -7.56 6.50 -3.67
C ASP A 661 -7.18 6.79 -5.14
N SER A 662 -7.71 6.02 -6.06
CA SER A 662 -7.68 6.26 -7.50
C SER A 662 -8.98 5.77 -8.13
N THR A 663 -9.30 6.28 -9.32
CA THR A 663 -10.52 5.88 -10.02
C THR A 663 -10.48 4.41 -10.45
N TYR A 664 -11.65 3.76 -10.52
CA TYR A 664 -11.78 2.35 -10.89
C TYR A 664 -11.16 2.04 -12.24
N GLU A 665 -11.34 2.93 -13.19
CA GLU A 665 -10.78 2.81 -14.53
C GLU A 665 -9.24 2.88 -14.55
N SER A 666 -8.65 3.43 -13.49
CA SER A 666 -7.19 3.57 -13.32
C SER A 666 -6.51 2.37 -12.66
N ILE A 667 -7.23 1.35 -12.20
CA ILE A 667 -6.65 0.24 -11.40
C ILE A 667 -5.56 -0.50 -12.19
N THR A 668 -5.67 -0.60 -13.51
CA THR A 668 -4.66 -1.22 -14.37
C THR A 668 -3.31 -0.51 -14.39
N LYS A 669 -3.24 0.73 -13.87
CA LYS A 669 -1.99 1.50 -13.85
C LYS A 669 -0.83 0.79 -13.13
N ASP A 670 -1.11 -0.15 -12.24
CA ASP A 670 -0.06 -0.94 -11.59
C ASP A 670 0.73 -1.80 -12.61
N TRP A 671 0.13 -2.14 -13.74
CA TRP A 671 0.71 -2.94 -14.84
C TRP A 671 1.01 -2.12 -16.08
N TYR A 672 0.09 -1.24 -16.43
CA TYR A 672 0.14 -0.39 -17.60
C TYR A 672 -0.49 0.97 -17.27
N PHE A 673 0.31 2.03 -17.36
CA PHE A 673 -0.16 3.38 -17.15
C PHE A 673 -0.83 3.93 -18.43
N ASP A 674 -2.10 4.27 -18.32
CA ASP A 674 -2.82 4.92 -19.43
C ASP A 674 -3.02 6.41 -19.09
N PRO A 675 -2.30 7.33 -19.77
CA PRO A 675 -2.35 8.75 -19.45
C PRO A 675 -3.73 9.39 -19.67
N VAL A 676 -4.58 8.76 -20.48
CA VAL A 676 -5.91 9.30 -20.81
C VAL A 676 -6.88 9.12 -19.64
N ILE A 677 -6.86 7.93 -19.02
CA ILE A 677 -7.84 7.56 -17.99
C ILE A 677 -7.27 7.51 -16.57
N THR A 678 -5.95 7.46 -16.40
CA THR A 678 -5.36 7.36 -15.05
C THR A 678 -5.60 8.62 -14.25
N ARG A 679 -6.32 8.50 -13.13
CA ARG A 679 -6.54 9.59 -12.18
C ARG A 679 -6.41 9.08 -10.75
N ALA A 680 -5.65 9.82 -9.95
CA ALA A 680 -5.58 9.68 -8.51
C ALA A 680 -6.66 10.56 -7.86
N ILE A 681 -7.19 10.13 -6.71
CA ILE A 681 -8.21 10.84 -5.93
C ILE A 681 -7.56 11.35 -4.65
N HIS A 682 -7.77 12.65 -4.37
CA HIS A 682 -7.17 13.33 -3.23
C HIS A 682 -8.23 14.00 -2.37
N VAL A 683 -8.02 14.01 -1.05
CA VAL A 683 -8.77 14.90 -0.15
C VAL A 683 -8.30 16.32 -0.39
N ASP A 684 -9.22 17.25 -0.65
CA ASP A 684 -8.88 18.68 -0.73
C ASP A 684 -8.57 19.21 0.67
N ILE A 685 -7.46 19.91 0.82
CA ILE A 685 -7.03 20.42 2.13
C ILE A 685 -8.04 21.40 2.72
N ARG A 686 -8.80 22.12 1.87
CA ARG A 686 -9.84 23.04 2.31
C ARG A 686 -10.97 22.32 3.02
N TYR A 687 -11.37 21.12 2.54
CA TYR A 687 -12.36 20.29 3.22
C TYR A 687 -11.85 19.82 4.58
N MET A 688 -10.61 19.33 4.64
CA MET A 688 -10.00 18.92 5.90
C MET A 688 -10.02 20.07 6.93
N LEU A 689 -9.52 21.25 6.56
CA LEU A 689 -9.47 22.40 7.44
C LEU A 689 -10.87 22.92 7.80
N TRP A 690 -11.82 22.84 6.87
CA TRP A 690 -13.21 23.22 7.09
C TRP A 690 -13.90 22.31 8.10
N VAL A 691 -13.75 20.98 7.97
CA VAL A 691 -14.28 20.02 8.95
C VAL A 691 -13.66 20.28 10.32
N MET A 692 -12.36 20.44 10.39
CA MET A 692 -11.64 20.75 11.64
C MET A 692 -12.13 22.05 12.30
N LYS A 693 -12.49 23.07 11.51
CA LYS A 693 -12.89 24.38 12.01
C LYS A 693 -14.38 24.46 12.34
N GLU A 694 -15.24 24.08 11.38
CA GLU A 694 -16.67 24.37 11.41
C GLU A 694 -17.53 23.22 11.95
N VAL A 695 -16.96 21.99 11.97
CA VAL A 695 -17.69 20.78 12.40
C VAL A 695 -17.17 20.28 13.74
N ASP A 696 -15.86 20.08 13.87
CA ASP A 696 -15.26 19.41 15.04
C ASP A 696 -14.55 20.38 16.01
N HIS A 697 -14.41 21.65 15.62
CA HIS A 697 -13.82 22.72 16.46
C HIS A 697 -12.42 22.36 17.00
N ALA A 698 -11.56 21.84 16.11
CA ALA A 698 -10.17 21.45 16.42
C ALA A 698 -9.20 22.64 16.39
N ASP A 699 -9.56 23.74 17.03
CA ASP A 699 -8.81 25.01 17.01
C ASP A 699 -7.39 24.90 17.57
N ASN A 700 -7.16 23.98 18.50
CA ASN A 700 -5.81 23.69 19.04
C ASN A 700 -4.87 23.20 17.96
N LEU A 701 -5.32 22.29 17.09
CA LEU A 701 -4.52 21.75 15.98
C LEU A 701 -4.35 22.76 14.85
N LEU A 702 -5.41 23.53 14.54
CA LEU A 702 -5.32 24.59 13.54
C LEU A 702 -4.31 25.69 13.96
N LYS A 703 -4.17 25.99 15.27
CA LYS A 703 -3.17 26.92 15.79
C LYS A 703 -1.76 26.34 15.79
N GLU A 704 -1.61 25.02 15.91
CA GLU A 704 -0.31 24.35 15.92
C GLU A 704 0.31 24.30 14.51
N MET A 705 -0.53 24.11 13.48
CA MET A 705 -0.08 24.08 12.09
C MET A 705 0.23 25.46 11.54
N THR A 706 1.19 25.56 10.63
CA THR A 706 1.43 26.77 9.84
C THR A 706 0.50 26.73 8.63
N ILE A 707 -0.59 27.51 8.68
CA ILE A 707 -1.61 27.56 7.64
C ILE A 707 -1.49 28.85 6.84
N ARG A 708 -1.41 28.72 5.51
CA ARG A 708 -1.50 29.82 4.56
C ARG A 708 -2.93 29.93 4.05
N TYR A 709 -3.59 31.03 4.37
CA TYR A 709 -4.93 31.33 3.88
C TYR A 709 -4.90 32.14 2.57
N PRO A 710 -5.97 32.09 1.75
CA PRO A 710 -6.08 32.98 0.58
C PRO A 710 -5.90 34.44 0.98
N LYS A 711 -5.19 35.19 0.14
CA LYS A 711 -5.12 36.65 0.32
C LYS A 711 -6.53 37.22 0.15
N LYS A 712 -6.96 38.10 1.06
CA LYS A 712 -8.22 38.82 0.98
C LYS A 712 -8.25 39.74 -0.24
#